data_041929bcc9ab0a0d2e3b2c44f827f78c
#
_entry.id   041929bcc9ab0a0d2e3b2c44f827f78c
#
_cell.length_a   1.000
_cell.length_b   1.000
_cell.length_c   1.000
_cell.angle_alpha   90.00
_cell.angle_beta   90.00
_cell.angle_gamma   90.00
#
_symmetry.space_group_name_H-M   'P 1'
#
loop_
_entity.id
_entity.type
_entity.pdbx_description
1 polymer ?
#
loop_
_entity_poly.entity_id
_entity_poly.type
_entity_poly.pdbx_seq_one_letter_code
_entity_poly.pdbx_strand_id
1 'polypeptide(L)'
;MDIVTKETFKTKLQKLVEHFSDNEDYYKSTQYKEDHVRQEFINPFFKALGWDMDNEQGFAPQYREVIHEDRLEIEGKPKAPDYAFKVGSDRKFFVEAKASSVKVFSEIDPAFQLRRYAWSGKLPVSILTDFEEFSIYDTTIEPKHTDKSSVARVKYIHYKDYIKEADYLWDTFSKEAVWKGSFDKFAKREKKGSQLVDKSFLKEIELWRDLVAKDIASNNKLNIYELNFVVQKFIDRIIFLRIAEDRGVESYETLRSAVKSPDTYSQLLKIFSRADEKYNSSLFDLKKDELSTKIKISDKTLDRILNNLYYPKSPYEFSVIGVDILGSVYEQFLGKVIRLTKGGNAVIEEKPEVKKAGGVYYTPQYIVDYIVKNTVGELVKDKTPKDVAKLKIVDPACGSGSFLIGAYNYLLNWHHKYYVENDVEKNLKAKKLFKDGEGNYFLSTQEKKDILLNNIHGVDIDPQAVEVTKLSLALKMLEGENSETINAQYKLFADRILPDLSSNIKCGNSLIGSDYYSDKQITLLGDEELRKVNAFDWDKEFPLVFRYGGFDAVIGNPPYIRIQGLQEDSPEQVPYLKSKYESAKSGNIDIYVMFLEKALQIMNRTGLHGYILPHKFFQADFGENVRSLIAKDKSIRRVVSFKEKQIFENATTYTCLFFMEKQGADMIEYSELDPQKSPEEYLKDLCFYNLES
;
A
#
# COMPACT_ATOMS: atom_id res chain seq x y z
N MET A 1 -12.79 15.15 29.01
CA MET A 1 -11.35 15.52 28.85
C MET A 1 -11.24 17.02 28.90
N ASP A 2 -10.31 17.53 29.71
CA ASP A 2 -9.99 18.96 29.71
C ASP A 2 -9.42 19.32 28.33
N ILE A 3 -9.89 20.42 27.76
CA ILE A 3 -9.37 20.92 26.48
C ILE A 3 -7.89 21.28 26.68
N VAL A 4 -7.01 20.54 26.04
CA VAL A 4 -5.57 20.82 26.05
C VAL A 4 -5.32 22.06 25.19
N THR A 5 -4.81 23.10 25.81
CA THR A 5 -4.47 24.39 25.17
C THR A 5 -2.98 24.65 25.25
N LYS A 6 -2.49 25.58 24.43
CA LYS A 6 -1.09 26.00 24.44
C LYS A 6 -0.63 26.49 25.83
N GLU A 7 -1.53 27.19 26.54
CA GLU A 7 -1.25 27.69 27.89
C GLU A 7 -1.17 26.54 28.92
N THR A 8 -2.08 25.58 28.83
CA THR A 8 -2.04 24.40 29.71
C THR A 8 -0.80 23.56 29.42
N PHE A 9 -0.37 23.47 28.16
CA PHE A 9 0.91 22.83 27.79
C PHE A 9 2.10 23.51 28.46
N LYS A 10 2.22 24.84 28.34
CA LYS A 10 3.34 25.58 28.96
C LYS A 10 3.39 25.35 30.46
N THR A 11 2.25 25.37 31.14
CA THR A 11 2.17 25.12 32.58
C THR A 11 2.63 23.72 32.97
N LYS A 12 2.19 22.68 32.20
CA LYS A 12 2.61 21.28 32.44
C LYS A 12 4.10 21.09 32.12
N LEU A 13 4.57 21.70 31.03
CA LEU A 13 5.98 21.64 30.63
C LEU A 13 6.90 22.25 31.69
N GLN A 14 6.51 23.40 32.29
CA GLN A 14 7.24 24.02 33.37
C GLN A 14 7.43 23.08 34.55
N LYS A 15 6.36 22.38 34.97
CA LYS A 15 6.41 21.41 36.09
C LYS A 15 7.35 20.23 35.77
N LEU A 16 7.33 19.73 34.50
CA LEU A 16 8.24 18.64 34.13
C LEU A 16 9.70 19.09 34.14
N VAL A 17 9.99 20.32 33.68
CA VAL A 17 11.34 20.90 33.69
C VAL A 17 11.81 21.08 35.12
N GLU A 18 11.00 21.63 36.04
CA GLU A 18 11.31 21.77 37.43
C GLU A 18 11.56 20.42 38.07
N HIS A 19 10.67 19.44 37.87
CA HIS A 19 10.82 18.09 38.43
C HIS A 19 12.12 17.42 37.99
N PHE A 20 12.52 17.55 36.74
CA PHE A 20 13.78 17.01 36.23
C PHE A 20 14.98 17.74 36.85
N SER A 21 14.90 19.07 36.90
CA SER A 21 15.98 19.92 37.44
C SER A 21 16.28 19.64 38.95
N ASP A 22 15.22 19.37 39.74
CA ASP A 22 15.34 19.15 41.18
C ASP A 22 16.14 17.90 41.52
N ASN A 23 16.21 16.91 40.59
CA ASN A 23 16.93 15.64 40.80
C ASN A 23 17.78 15.27 39.59
N GLU A 24 18.36 16.24 38.88
CA GLU A 24 19.10 16.05 37.62
C GLU A 24 20.17 14.93 37.74
N ASP A 25 20.97 14.92 38.82
CA ASP A 25 22.03 13.94 39.01
C ASP A 25 21.50 12.50 39.12
N TYR A 26 20.35 12.31 39.79
CA TYR A 26 19.71 11.01 39.88
C TYR A 26 19.20 10.53 38.53
N TYR A 27 18.50 11.39 37.81
CA TYR A 27 17.91 11.04 36.49
C TYR A 27 18.98 10.75 35.43
N LYS A 28 20.17 11.35 35.57
CA LYS A 28 21.32 11.11 34.68
C LYS A 28 22.17 9.90 35.11
N SER A 29 21.83 9.24 36.19
CA SER A 29 22.58 8.07 36.68
C SER A 29 22.25 6.83 35.86
N THR A 30 23.15 5.86 35.81
CA THR A 30 22.94 4.56 35.13
C THR A 30 21.88 3.68 35.83
N GLN A 31 21.45 4.05 37.06
CA GLN A 31 20.38 3.37 37.77
C GLN A 31 18.99 3.75 37.24
N TYR A 32 18.84 4.97 36.69
CA TYR A 32 17.59 5.43 36.11
C TYR A 32 17.47 4.93 34.69
N LYS A 33 16.58 3.95 34.51
CA LYS A 33 16.42 3.22 33.24
C LYS A 33 15.51 3.95 32.25
N GLU A 34 15.63 3.60 30.99
CA GLU A 34 14.85 4.15 29.90
C GLU A 34 13.33 4.06 30.14
N ASP A 35 12.84 2.95 30.71
CA ASP A 35 11.41 2.79 31.03
C ASP A 35 10.92 3.82 32.06
N HIS A 36 11.75 4.21 33.00
CA HIS A 36 11.42 5.28 33.97
C HIS A 36 11.35 6.64 33.25
N VAL A 37 12.32 6.95 32.36
CA VAL A 37 12.29 8.18 31.55
C VAL A 37 11.01 8.25 30.72
N ARG A 38 10.61 7.13 30.12
CA ARG A 38 9.37 7.03 29.32
C ARG A 38 8.14 7.35 30.18
N GLN A 39 8.02 6.74 31.34
CA GLN A 39 6.85 6.89 32.21
C GLN A 39 6.77 8.24 32.91
N GLU A 40 7.89 8.74 33.44
CA GLU A 40 7.91 9.93 34.30
C GLU A 40 8.03 11.24 33.48
N PHE A 41 8.61 11.20 32.28
CA PHE A 41 8.87 12.41 31.51
C PHE A 41 8.31 12.40 30.08
N ILE A 42 8.60 11.36 29.29
CA ILE A 42 8.23 11.37 27.86
C ILE A 42 6.71 11.24 27.68
N ASN A 43 6.07 10.28 28.36
CA ASN A 43 4.61 10.12 28.28
C ASN A 43 3.87 11.39 28.78
N PRO A 44 4.20 11.97 29.94
CA PRO A 44 3.60 13.23 30.39
C PRO A 44 3.84 14.40 29.43
N PHE A 45 5.03 14.49 28.80
CA PHE A 45 5.34 15.51 27.81
C PHE A 45 4.40 15.45 26.59
N PHE A 46 4.23 14.26 26.00
CA PHE A 46 3.33 14.10 24.86
C PHE A 46 1.84 14.16 25.23
N LYS A 47 1.45 13.73 26.45
CA LYS A 47 0.11 14.00 26.98
C LYS A 47 -0.16 15.50 27.12
N ALA A 48 0.82 16.28 27.52
CA ALA A 48 0.70 17.73 27.58
C ALA A 48 0.54 18.38 26.20
N LEU A 49 1.06 17.76 25.13
CA LEU A 49 0.84 18.14 23.72
C LEU A 49 -0.51 17.67 23.14
N GLY A 50 -1.33 16.97 23.96
CA GLY A 50 -2.68 16.54 23.59
C GLY A 50 -2.78 15.13 22.98
N TRP A 51 -1.73 14.33 23.01
CA TRP A 51 -1.72 12.96 22.52
C TRP A 51 -2.29 11.99 23.58
N ASP A 52 -3.13 11.05 23.13
CA ASP A 52 -3.65 9.97 23.96
C ASP A 52 -2.64 8.83 24.08
N MET A 53 -1.68 9.00 25.00
CA MET A 53 -0.59 8.06 25.21
C MET A 53 -1.04 6.70 25.71
N ASP A 54 -2.09 6.63 26.51
CA ASP A 54 -2.54 5.41 27.21
C ASP A 54 -3.83 4.83 26.61
N ASN A 55 -4.27 5.36 25.49
CA ASN A 55 -5.54 4.98 24.85
C ASN A 55 -6.77 5.14 25.80
N GLU A 56 -6.81 6.25 26.55
CA GLU A 56 -7.90 6.55 27.48
C GLU A 56 -9.27 6.68 26.75
N GLN A 57 -9.24 6.98 25.44
CA GLN A 57 -10.43 7.04 24.59
C GLN A 57 -10.92 5.66 24.14
N GLY A 58 -10.17 4.59 24.44
CA GLY A 58 -10.55 3.23 24.10
C GLY A 58 -10.57 2.93 22.59
N PHE A 59 -9.76 3.63 21.81
CA PHE A 59 -9.66 3.35 20.38
C PHE A 59 -9.11 1.95 20.11
N ALA A 60 -9.64 1.32 19.08
CA ALA A 60 -9.07 0.08 18.56
C ALA A 60 -7.59 0.26 18.17
N PRO A 61 -6.74 -0.78 18.24
CA PRO A 61 -5.29 -0.66 18.04
C PRO A 61 -4.87 0.09 16.78
N GLN A 62 -5.59 -0.13 15.66
CA GLN A 62 -5.32 0.56 14.41
C GLN A 62 -5.67 2.06 14.42
N TYR A 63 -6.52 2.51 15.37
CA TYR A 63 -6.94 3.91 15.52
C TYR A 63 -6.31 4.59 16.73
N ARG A 64 -5.48 3.88 17.50
CA ARG A 64 -4.72 4.51 18.58
C ARG A 64 -3.88 5.64 18.03
N GLU A 65 -3.89 6.74 18.74
CA GLU A 65 -3.08 7.92 18.39
C GLU A 65 -1.59 7.66 18.60
N VAL A 66 -1.26 6.88 19.64
CA VAL A 66 0.09 6.47 19.93
C VAL A 66 0.14 4.96 20.07
N ILE A 67 1.02 4.35 19.29
CA ILE A 67 1.36 2.94 19.43
C ILE A 67 2.70 2.89 20.16
N HIS A 68 2.69 2.20 21.30
CA HIS A 68 3.91 1.75 21.93
C HIS A 68 4.35 0.50 21.18
N GLU A 69 5.42 0.58 20.43
CA GLU A 69 5.92 -0.59 19.71
C GLU A 69 6.73 -1.41 20.71
N ASP A 70 6.12 -2.49 21.21
CA ASP A 70 6.83 -3.44 22.02
C ASP A 70 8.06 -3.94 21.27
N ARG A 71 9.18 -3.91 21.98
CA ARG A 71 10.44 -4.44 21.52
C ARG A 71 10.27 -5.92 21.20
N LEU A 72 9.91 -6.24 19.96
CA LEU A 72 10.15 -7.57 19.43
C LEU A 72 11.66 -7.76 19.40
N GLU A 73 12.20 -8.31 20.46
CA GLU A 73 13.57 -8.77 20.51
C GLU A 73 13.72 -9.96 19.55
N ILE A 74 14.15 -9.67 18.33
CA ILE A 74 14.62 -10.72 17.43
C ILE A 74 16.14 -10.74 17.58
N GLU A 75 16.65 -11.80 18.22
CA GLU A 75 18.08 -12.00 18.52
C GLU A 75 18.74 -10.87 19.33
N GLY A 76 18.01 -10.30 20.32
CA GLY A 76 18.56 -9.31 21.25
C GLY A 76 18.76 -7.89 20.72
N LYS A 77 18.11 -7.55 19.58
CA LYS A 77 18.11 -6.18 19.06
C LYS A 77 16.67 -5.65 18.94
N PRO A 78 16.38 -4.45 19.49
CA PRO A 78 15.08 -3.80 19.30
C PRO A 78 14.88 -3.49 17.82
N LYS A 79 13.69 -3.80 17.27
CA LYS A 79 13.39 -3.65 15.85
C LYS A 79 12.28 -2.66 15.52
N ALA A 80 11.82 -1.88 16.49
CA ALA A 80 10.83 -0.84 16.28
C ALA A 80 11.14 0.41 17.10
N PRO A 81 10.76 1.62 16.67
CA PRO A 81 10.82 2.81 17.51
C PRO A 81 9.91 2.67 18.72
N ASP A 82 10.27 3.31 19.83
CA ASP A 82 9.53 3.22 21.10
C ASP A 82 8.08 3.72 20.97
N TYR A 83 7.87 4.72 20.11
CA TYR A 83 6.53 5.28 19.88
C TYR A 83 6.29 5.60 18.42
N ALA A 84 5.10 5.23 17.90
CA ALA A 84 4.57 5.68 16.63
C ALA A 84 3.33 6.55 16.86
N PHE A 85 3.40 7.82 16.42
CA PHE A 85 2.31 8.79 16.52
C PHE A 85 1.47 8.80 15.25
N LYS A 86 0.14 8.77 15.40
CA LYS A 86 -0.79 8.62 14.27
C LYS A 86 -1.91 9.68 14.31
N VAL A 87 -2.39 10.01 13.11
CA VAL A 87 -3.64 10.75 12.92
C VAL A 87 -4.54 9.87 12.03
N GLY A 88 -5.60 9.34 12.61
CA GLY A 88 -6.38 8.30 11.98
C GLY A 88 -5.58 7.00 11.79
N SER A 89 -5.51 6.48 10.58
CA SER A 89 -4.67 5.32 10.23
C SER A 89 -3.21 5.67 9.93
N ASP A 90 -2.89 6.94 9.68
CA ASP A 90 -1.61 7.36 9.14
C ASP A 90 -0.57 7.62 10.24
N ARG A 91 0.58 6.97 10.16
CA ARG A 91 1.75 7.32 10.96
C ARG A 91 2.25 8.70 10.53
N LYS A 92 2.55 9.56 11.51
CA LYS A 92 3.03 10.93 11.28
C LYS A 92 4.48 11.12 11.67
N PHE A 93 4.91 10.54 12.78
CA PHE A 93 6.31 10.56 13.21
C PHE A 93 6.59 9.43 14.22
N PHE A 94 7.86 9.09 14.37
CA PHE A 94 8.36 8.21 15.40
C PHE A 94 9.06 9.00 16.52
N VAL A 95 9.04 8.45 17.71
CA VAL A 95 9.87 8.90 18.83
C VAL A 95 10.65 7.71 19.36
N GLU A 96 11.95 7.88 19.46
CA GLU A 96 12.86 6.95 20.10
C GLU A 96 13.30 7.55 21.43
N ALA A 97 13.09 6.80 22.49
CA ALA A 97 13.48 7.16 23.84
C ALA A 97 14.85 6.58 24.20
N LYS A 98 15.58 7.25 25.06
CA LYS A 98 16.82 6.71 25.65
C LYS A 98 16.86 7.03 27.14
N ALA A 99 17.64 6.26 27.88
CA ALA A 99 17.98 6.62 29.27
C ALA A 99 18.77 7.93 29.26
N SER A 100 18.52 8.82 30.23
CA SER A 100 19.22 10.13 30.32
C SER A 100 20.72 10.02 30.62
N SER A 101 21.22 8.81 30.85
CA SER A 101 22.66 8.52 30.89
C SER A 101 23.31 8.41 29.49
N VAL A 102 22.51 8.35 28.41
CA VAL A 102 22.94 8.27 27.01
C VAL A 102 22.98 9.69 26.43
N LYS A 103 24.09 10.08 25.82
CA LYS A 103 24.21 11.41 25.21
C LYS A 103 23.58 11.43 23.82
N VAL A 104 22.29 11.73 23.74
CA VAL A 104 21.50 11.78 22.51
C VAL A 104 22.12 12.71 21.45
N PHE A 105 22.77 13.80 21.88
CA PHE A 105 23.43 14.75 20.97
C PHE A 105 24.55 14.11 20.12
N SER A 106 25.33 13.18 20.70
CA SER A 106 26.56 12.66 20.09
C SER A 106 26.46 11.21 19.62
N GLU A 107 25.53 10.43 20.17
CA GLU A 107 25.40 9.01 19.83
C GLU A 107 24.94 8.80 18.40
N ILE A 108 25.70 7.99 17.66
CA ILE A 108 25.47 7.75 16.21
C ILE A 108 24.39 6.70 16.00
N ASP A 109 24.46 5.56 16.68
CA ASP A 109 23.60 4.41 16.43
C ASP A 109 22.12 4.70 16.68
N PRO A 110 21.68 5.35 17.79
CA PRO A 110 20.28 5.69 17.99
C PRO A 110 19.74 6.66 16.92
N ALA A 111 20.55 7.66 16.55
CA ALA A 111 20.17 8.63 15.51
C ALA A 111 20.04 7.98 14.13
N PHE A 112 20.98 7.09 13.78
CA PHE A 112 20.92 6.34 12.52
C PHE A 112 19.72 5.40 12.49
N GLN A 113 19.48 4.64 13.57
CA GLN A 113 18.40 3.68 13.68
C GLN A 113 17.03 4.37 13.54
N LEU A 114 16.77 5.44 14.30
CA LEU A 114 15.55 6.23 14.19
C LEU A 114 15.31 6.75 12.77
N ARG A 115 16.34 7.33 12.16
CA ARG A 115 16.25 7.84 10.78
C ARG A 115 15.96 6.72 9.79
N ARG A 116 16.55 5.55 9.97
CA ARG A 116 16.34 4.38 9.12
C ARG A 116 14.88 3.89 9.18
N TYR A 117 14.31 3.77 10.37
CA TYR A 117 12.90 3.43 10.54
C TYR A 117 11.97 4.47 9.90
N ALA A 118 12.19 5.73 10.21
CA ALA A 118 11.30 6.79 9.77
C ALA A 118 11.39 7.02 8.24
N TRP A 119 12.58 6.95 7.66
CA TRP A 119 12.77 7.05 6.22
C TRP A 119 12.11 5.87 5.49
N SER A 120 12.31 4.64 5.99
CA SER A 120 11.67 3.44 5.42
C SER A 120 10.14 3.48 5.53
N GLY A 121 9.60 4.11 6.58
CA GLY A 121 8.17 4.36 6.78
C GLY A 121 7.63 5.61 6.06
N LYS A 122 8.44 6.31 5.26
CA LYS A 122 8.08 7.54 4.52
C LYS A 122 7.61 8.69 5.42
N LEU A 123 8.17 8.78 6.63
CA LEU A 123 7.82 9.85 7.56
C LEU A 123 8.71 11.07 7.35
N PRO A 124 8.14 12.30 7.43
CA PRO A 124 8.90 13.52 7.16
C PRO A 124 9.84 13.93 8.29
N VAL A 125 9.52 13.54 9.53
CA VAL A 125 10.24 13.96 10.73
C VAL A 125 10.17 12.87 11.80
N SER A 126 11.20 12.79 12.66
CA SER A 126 11.17 11.95 13.86
C SER A 126 12.04 12.53 14.98
N ILE A 127 11.83 12.05 16.20
CA ILE A 127 12.39 12.61 17.42
C ILE A 127 13.21 11.54 18.14
N LEU A 128 14.43 11.90 18.54
CA LEU A 128 15.25 11.13 19.48
C LEU A 128 15.36 11.94 20.76
N THR A 129 14.98 11.36 21.92
CA THR A 129 14.94 12.09 23.18
C THR A 129 15.18 11.17 24.38
N ASP A 130 15.78 11.75 25.43
CA ASP A 130 15.91 11.19 26.77
C ASP A 130 15.29 12.14 27.81
N PHE A 131 14.48 13.08 27.37
CA PHE A 131 13.93 14.26 28.04
C PHE A 131 14.98 15.34 28.33
N GLU A 132 16.19 15.03 28.76
CA GLU A 132 17.27 16.04 28.92
C GLU A 132 17.54 16.68 27.54
N GLU A 133 17.61 15.86 26.51
CA GLU A 133 17.95 16.23 25.16
C GLU A 133 16.81 15.85 24.19
N PHE A 134 16.49 16.77 23.27
CA PHE A 134 15.42 16.57 22.29
C PHE A 134 15.96 16.90 20.90
N SER A 135 16.25 15.87 20.11
CA SER A 135 16.78 15.98 18.76
C SER A 135 15.71 15.68 17.72
N ILE A 136 15.47 16.62 16.81
CA ILE A 136 14.51 16.51 15.71
C ILE A 136 15.26 16.25 14.41
N TYR A 137 14.89 15.19 13.71
CA TYR A 137 15.52 14.77 12.46
C TYR A 137 14.57 14.92 11.27
N ASP A 138 15.11 15.46 10.16
CA ASP A 138 14.49 15.38 8.84
C ASP A 138 14.70 13.97 8.27
N THR A 139 13.65 13.19 8.24
CA THR A 139 13.70 11.79 7.82
C THR A 139 13.34 11.58 6.34
N THR A 140 13.27 12.67 5.55
CA THR A 140 13.22 12.61 4.08
C THR A 140 14.61 12.36 3.47
N ILE A 141 15.68 12.50 4.26
CA ILE A 141 17.07 12.29 3.86
C ILE A 141 17.45 10.83 4.10
N GLU A 142 17.85 10.13 3.03
CA GLU A 142 18.30 8.74 3.11
C GLU A 142 19.42 8.54 4.13
N PRO A 143 19.28 7.65 5.13
CA PRO A 143 20.29 7.41 6.13
C PRO A 143 21.44 6.57 5.57
N LYS A 144 22.68 6.95 5.88
CA LYS A 144 23.89 6.20 5.53
C LYS A 144 24.58 5.73 6.80
N HIS A 145 25.09 4.51 6.79
CA HIS A 145 25.82 3.93 7.92
C HIS A 145 27.01 4.78 8.37
N THR A 146 27.56 5.60 7.48
CA THR A 146 28.70 6.50 7.76
C THR A 146 28.27 7.88 8.30
N ASP A 147 26.97 8.13 8.47
CA ASP A 147 26.46 9.41 8.93
C ASP A 147 26.83 9.65 10.39
N LYS A 148 27.19 10.89 10.70
CA LYS A 148 27.34 11.37 12.08
C LYS A 148 25.97 11.61 12.70
N SER A 149 25.84 11.63 14.01
CA SER A 149 24.60 11.94 14.74
C SER A 149 23.95 13.27 14.35
N SER A 150 24.75 14.23 13.87
CA SER A 150 24.26 15.55 13.43
C SER A 150 23.68 15.58 12.01
N VAL A 151 23.86 14.52 11.21
CA VAL A 151 23.34 14.47 9.85
C VAL A 151 21.81 14.45 9.88
N ALA A 152 21.18 15.29 9.06
CA ALA A 152 19.72 15.49 9.03
C ALA A 152 19.07 15.99 10.32
N ARG A 153 19.82 16.31 11.38
CA ARG A 153 19.27 16.98 12.56
C ARG A 153 18.88 18.41 12.20
N VAL A 154 17.59 18.71 12.32
CA VAL A 154 17.04 20.05 11.99
C VAL A 154 16.95 20.98 13.19
N LYS A 155 16.83 20.40 14.38
CA LYS A 155 16.83 21.16 15.64
C LYS A 155 17.26 20.26 16.81
N TYR A 156 17.90 20.87 17.76
CA TYR A 156 18.27 20.30 19.04
C TYR A 156 17.81 21.25 20.15
N ILE A 157 17.17 20.72 21.18
CA ILE A 157 16.67 21.47 22.33
C ILE A 157 17.09 20.76 23.60
N HIS A 158 17.76 21.45 24.50
CA HIS A 158 18.07 20.94 25.84
C HIS A 158 16.91 21.28 26.79
N TYR A 159 16.59 20.47 27.79
CA TYR A 159 15.42 20.68 28.67
C TYR A 159 15.39 22.07 29.31
N LYS A 160 16.54 22.68 29.60
CA LYS A 160 16.67 24.06 30.13
C LYS A 160 16.13 25.12 29.18
N ASP A 161 16.03 24.82 27.87
CA ASP A 161 15.48 25.68 26.84
C ASP A 161 14.01 25.37 26.47
N TYR A 162 13.41 24.32 27.07
CA TYR A 162 12.04 23.90 26.71
C TYR A 162 11.00 24.99 26.85
N ILE A 163 11.09 25.81 27.90
CA ILE A 163 10.14 26.90 28.15
C ILE A 163 10.27 27.99 27.08
N LYS A 164 11.50 28.32 26.70
CA LYS A 164 11.79 29.27 25.62
C LYS A 164 11.28 28.75 24.26
N GLU A 165 11.36 27.44 24.05
CA GLU A 165 10.96 26.77 22.81
C GLU A 165 9.52 26.22 22.86
N ALA A 166 8.75 26.50 23.90
CA ALA A 166 7.43 25.92 24.13
C ALA A 166 6.45 26.22 22.97
N ASP A 167 6.51 27.43 22.40
CA ASP A 167 5.69 27.79 21.23
C ASP A 167 6.05 26.94 20.00
N TYR A 168 7.33 26.75 19.74
CA TYR A 168 7.81 25.91 18.65
C TYR A 168 7.38 24.44 18.84
N LEU A 169 7.53 23.90 20.05
CA LEU A 169 7.15 22.54 20.38
C LEU A 169 5.63 22.31 20.17
N TRP A 170 4.82 23.24 20.67
CA TRP A 170 3.36 23.19 20.49
C TRP A 170 2.96 23.29 19.03
N ASP A 171 3.43 24.34 18.31
CA ASP A 171 3.05 24.63 16.92
C ASP A 171 3.56 23.57 15.93
N THR A 172 4.48 22.71 16.37
CA THR A 172 5.03 21.64 15.52
C THR A 172 4.45 20.26 15.90
N PHE A 173 4.44 19.91 17.19
CA PHE A 173 4.20 18.53 17.64
C PHE A 173 2.92 18.33 18.45
N SER A 174 2.14 19.38 18.78
CA SER A 174 0.82 19.15 19.36
C SER A 174 -0.05 18.33 18.40
N LYS A 175 -0.93 17.51 18.97
CA LYS A 175 -1.90 16.73 18.17
C LYS A 175 -2.68 17.63 17.20
N GLU A 176 -3.13 18.79 17.67
CA GLU A 176 -3.84 19.78 16.86
C GLU A 176 -2.99 20.30 15.69
N ALA A 177 -1.72 20.65 15.94
CA ALA A 177 -0.82 21.16 14.93
C ALA A 177 -0.50 20.08 13.86
N VAL A 178 -0.23 18.86 14.28
CA VAL A 178 0.04 17.72 13.38
C VAL A 178 -1.20 17.41 12.53
N TRP A 179 -2.38 17.44 13.13
CA TRP A 179 -3.62 17.25 12.39
C TRP A 179 -3.87 18.33 11.34
N LYS A 180 -3.47 19.56 11.64
CA LYS A 180 -3.53 20.70 10.71
C LYS A 180 -2.38 20.74 9.68
N GLY A 181 -1.51 19.74 9.63
CA GLY A 181 -0.44 19.63 8.62
C GLY A 181 0.84 20.39 9.00
N SER A 182 1.18 20.53 10.29
CA SER A 182 2.42 21.21 10.75
C SER A 182 3.70 20.64 10.11
N PHE A 183 3.68 19.35 9.69
CA PHE A 183 4.81 18.66 9.07
C PHE A 183 4.97 18.90 7.57
N ASP A 184 3.99 19.50 6.89
CA ASP A 184 4.07 19.82 5.46
C ASP A 184 5.27 20.72 5.12
N LYS A 185 5.67 21.57 6.07
CA LYS A 185 6.89 22.39 5.95
C LYS A 185 8.18 21.58 5.84
N PHE A 186 8.20 20.36 6.39
CA PHE A 186 9.35 19.45 6.28
C PHE A 186 9.32 18.67 4.97
N ALA A 187 8.13 18.27 4.50
CA ALA A 187 7.92 17.53 3.26
C ALA A 187 8.11 18.38 1.98
N LYS A 188 7.75 19.68 2.02
CA LYS A 188 7.77 20.59 0.86
C LYS A 188 9.15 21.16 0.49
N ARG A 189 10.19 20.88 1.24
CA ARG A 189 11.54 21.37 0.92
C ARG A 189 12.26 20.34 0.04
N GLU A 190 12.38 20.63 -1.26
CA GLU A 190 13.38 19.99 -2.12
C GLU A 190 14.78 20.35 -1.59
N LYS A 191 15.28 19.54 -0.69
CA LYS A 191 16.63 19.68 -0.16
C LYS A 191 17.61 18.87 -1.00
N LYS A 192 18.79 19.43 -1.24
CA LYS A 192 19.92 18.72 -1.83
C LYS A 192 20.21 17.47 -1.01
N GLY A 193 19.94 16.26 -1.58
CA GLY A 193 20.15 14.98 -0.90
C GLY A 193 18.87 14.28 -0.37
N SER A 194 17.67 14.89 -0.48
CA SER A 194 16.44 14.16 -0.22
C SER A 194 16.23 13.10 -1.32
N GLN A 195 16.14 11.85 -0.92
CA GLN A 195 15.78 10.75 -1.81
C GLN A 195 14.64 9.98 -1.16
N LEU A 196 13.47 10.03 -1.80
CA LEU A 196 12.28 9.31 -1.31
C LEU A 196 12.55 7.81 -1.32
N VAL A 197 12.09 7.10 -0.30
CA VAL A 197 12.27 5.66 -0.14
C VAL A 197 11.75 4.88 -1.35
N ASP A 198 10.61 5.29 -1.91
CA ASP A 198 10.02 4.69 -3.13
C ASP A 198 11.01 4.72 -4.30
N LYS A 199 11.63 5.87 -4.57
CA LYS A 199 12.59 6.03 -5.68
C LYS A 199 13.88 5.26 -5.42
N SER A 200 14.33 5.20 -4.18
CA SER A 200 15.53 4.43 -3.80
C SER A 200 15.26 2.94 -3.92
N PHE A 201 14.14 2.47 -3.39
CA PHE A 201 13.77 1.07 -3.41
C PHE A 201 13.47 0.57 -4.83
N LEU A 202 12.83 1.39 -5.68
CA LEU A 202 12.66 1.09 -7.10
C LEU A 202 14.00 0.83 -7.81
N LYS A 203 14.99 1.71 -7.60
CA LYS A 203 16.33 1.53 -8.20
C LYS A 203 16.99 0.22 -7.75
N GLU A 204 16.81 -0.15 -6.49
CA GLU A 204 17.37 -1.39 -5.95
C GLU A 204 16.68 -2.62 -6.56
N ILE A 205 15.35 -2.64 -6.64
CA ILE A 205 14.59 -3.75 -7.28
C ILE A 205 14.92 -3.82 -8.77
N GLU A 206 15.05 -2.70 -9.47
CA GLU A 206 15.48 -2.68 -10.88
C GLU A 206 16.88 -3.24 -11.07
N LEU A 207 17.80 -2.95 -10.15
CA LEU A 207 19.15 -3.53 -10.16
C LEU A 207 19.08 -5.05 -9.97
N TRP A 208 18.28 -5.55 -9.02
CA TRP A 208 18.09 -6.99 -8.82
C TRP A 208 17.50 -7.64 -10.07
N ARG A 209 16.49 -7.01 -10.67
CA ARG A 209 15.86 -7.47 -11.91
C ARG A 209 16.87 -7.60 -13.04
N ASP A 210 17.71 -6.58 -13.24
CA ASP A 210 18.72 -6.57 -14.29
C ASP A 210 19.78 -7.68 -14.07
N LEU A 211 20.27 -7.83 -12.84
CA LEU A 211 21.24 -8.85 -12.48
C LEU A 211 20.70 -10.27 -12.71
N VAL A 212 19.48 -10.53 -12.18
CA VAL A 212 18.85 -11.86 -12.29
C VAL A 212 18.48 -12.17 -13.74
N ALA A 213 17.91 -11.20 -14.47
CA ALA A 213 17.53 -11.39 -15.87
C ALA A 213 18.73 -11.74 -16.76
N LYS A 214 19.85 -11.04 -16.62
CA LYS A 214 21.07 -11.30 -17.36
C LYS A 214 21.69 -12.66 -17.02
N ASP A 215 21.71 -13.00 -15.74
CA ASP A 215 22.26 -14.27 -15.28
C ASP A 215 21.39 -15.44 -15.78
N ILE A 216 20.08 -15.38 -15.60
CA ILE A 216 19.16 -16.43 -16.08
C ILE A 216 19.23 -16.56 -17.60
N ALA A 217 19.21 -15.47 -18.36
CA ALA A 217 19.30 -15.51 -19.82
C ALA A 217 20.59 -16.13 -20.32
N SER A 218 21.72 -15.95 -19.62
CA SER A 218 23.00 -16.52 -19.99
C SER A 218 23.14 -18.01 -19.65
N ASN A 219 22.46 -18.46 -18.61
CA ASN A 219 22.60 -19.84 -18.10
C ASN A 219 21.45 -20.78 -18.51
N ASN A 220 20.38 -20.25 -19.14
CA ASN A 220 19.19 -21.02 -19.48
C ASN A 220 18.69 -20.66 -20.88
N LYS A 221 18.00 -21.59 -21.54
CA LYS A 221 17.32 -21.36 -22.82
C LYS A 221 15.82 -21.10 -22.53
N LEU A 222 15.46 -19.85 -22.35
CA LEU A 222 14.09 -19.43 -22.07
C LEU A 222 13.60 -18.48 -23.16
N ASN A 223 12.31 -18.52 -23.46
CA ASN A 223 11.67 -17.47 -24.22
C ASN A 223 11.44 -16.22 -23.35
N ILE A 224 11.01 -15.13 -23.98
CA ILE A 224 10.84 -13.84 -23.31
C ILE A 224 9.79 -13.88 -22.19
N TYR A 225 8.73 -14.64 -22.35
CA TYR A 225 7.65 -14.78 -21.36
C TYR A 225 8.11 -15.58 -20.15
N GLU A 226 8.79 -16.69 -20.39
CA GLU A 226 9.38 -17.54 -19.34
C GLU A 226 10.41 -16.75 -18.53
N LEU A 227 11.26 -15.98 -19.20
CA LEU A 227 12.28 -15.14 -18.53
C LEU A 227 11.62 -14.09 -17.61
N ASN A 228 10.65 -13.34 -18.12
CA ASN A 228 9.91 -12.35 -17.31
C ASN A 228 9.22 -13.00 -16.12
N PHE A 229 8.60 -14.16 -16.33
CA PHE A 229 7.90 -14.90 -15.29
C PHE A 229 8.84 -15.33 -14.15
N VAL A 230 9.95 -16.01 -14.45
CA VAL A 230 10.86 -16.53 -13.41
C VAL A 230 11.59 -15.41 -12.67
N VAL A 231 11.95 -14.32 -13.34
CA VAL A 231 12.57 -13.16 -12.72
C VAL A 231 11.60 -12.48 -11.74
N GLN A 232 10.35 -12.30 -12.17
CA GLN A 232 9.30 -11.73 -11.31
C GLN A 232 9.06 -12.61 -10.08
N LYS A 233 8.82 -13.91 -10.28
CA LYS A 233 8.59 -14.85 -9.17
C LYS A 233 9.75 -14.87 -8.18
N PHE A 234 10.99 -14.81 -8.66
CA PHE A 234 12.17 -14.76 -7.79
C PHE A 234 12.15 -13.50 -6.91
N ILE A 235 11.95 -12.31 -7.51
CA ILE A 235 11.93 -11.04 -6.79
C ILE A 235 10.79 -11.01 -5.76
N ASP A 236 9.60 -11.43 -6.15
CA ASP A 236 8.42 -11.43 -5.28
C ASP A 236 8.62 -12.34 -4.06
N ARG A 237 9.21 -13.53 -4.27
CA ARG A 237 9.53 -14.48 -3.19
C ARG A 237 10.53 -13.94 -2.19
N ILE A 238 11.61 -13.29 -2.65
CA ILE A 238 12.62 -12.74 -1.75
C ILE A 238 12.09 -11.52 -0.99
N ILE A 239 11.30 -10.65 -1.63
CA ILE A 239 10.68 -9.50 -0.98
C ILE A 239 9.67 -9.96 0.09
N PHE A 240 8.79 -10.91 -0.25
CA PHE A 240 7.83 -11.45 0.69
C PHE A 240 8.53 -12.02 1.94
N LEU A 241 9.51 -12.91 1.75
CA LEU A 241 10.22 -13.55 2.85
C LEU A 241 11.03 -12.53 3.67
N ARG A 242 11.64 -11.55 3.01
CA ARG A 242 12.40 -10.51 3.71
C ARG A 242 11.51 -9.64 4.60
N ILE A 243 10.31 -9.29 4.12
CA ILE A 243 9.30 -8.59 4.93
C ILE A 243 8.80 -9.48 6.07
N ALA A 244 8.55 -10.77 5.80
CA ALA A 244 8.12 -11.73 6.81
C ALA A 244 9.18 -11.93 7.93
N GLU A 245 10.47 -11.91 7.59
CA GLU A 245 11.57 -11.94 8.55
C GLU A 245 11.57 -10.69 9.45
N ASP A 246 11.50 -9.50 8.88
CA ASP A 246 11.54 -8.24 9.66
C ASP A 246 10.28 -8.03 10.50
N ARG A 247 9.15 -8.63 10.10
CA ARG A 247 7.92 -8.65 10.91
C ARG A 247 7.90 -9.78 11.95
N GLY A 248 8.97 -10.57 12.06
CA GLY A 248 9.06 -11.68 13.00
C GLY A 248 8.14 -12.88 12.69
N VAL A 249 7.58 -12.93 11.49
CA VAL A 249 6.78 -14.08 11.01
C VAL A 249 7.69 -15.25 10.59
N GLU A 250 8.85 -14.93 10.03
CA GLU A 250 9.95 -15.86 9.75
C GLU A 250 11.17 -15.53 10.62
N SER A 251 12.03 -16.54 10.82
CA SER A 251 13.31 -16.31 11.51
C SER A 251 14.19 -15.36 10.72
N TYR A 252 14.81 -14.40 11.42
CA TYR A 252 15.70 -13.44 10.79
C TYR A 252 16.89 -14.12 10.10
N GLU A 253 17.34 -13.60 8.96
CA GLU A 253 18.39 -14.18 8.11
C GLU A 253 18.06 -15.54 7.47
N THR A 254 16.81 -15.96 7.40
CA THR A 254 16.39 -17.19 6.72
C THR A 254 16.88 -17.21 5.25
N LEU A 255 16.65 -16.13 4.49
CA LEU A 255 17.13 -16.02 3.12
C LEU A 255 18.67 -15.98 3.05
N ARG A 256 19.31 -15.24 3.96
CA ARG A 256 20.77 -15.14 4.01
C ARG A 256 21.46 -16.47 4.35
N SER A 257 20.76 -17.37 5.04
CA SER A 257 21.28 -18.70 5.36
C SER A 257 21.59 -19.52 4.11
N ALA A 258 20.91 -19.28 2.98
CA ALA A 258 21.15 -19.97 1.71
C ALA A 258 22.56 -19.71 1.15
N VAL A 259 23.11 -18.51 1.40
CA VAL A 259 24.46 -18.12 0.93
C VAL A 259 25.58 -18.86 1.65
N LYS A 260 25.30 -19.42 2.84
CA LYS A 260 26.31 -20.13 3.64
C LYS A 260 26.63 -21.54 3.12
N SER A 261 25.92 -22.02 2.09
CA SER A 261 26.03 -23.39 1.57
C SER A 261 26.30 -23.34 0.06
N PRO A 262 27.01 -24.36 -0.50
CA PRO A 262 27.15 -24.49 -1.95
C PRO A 262 25.77 -24.64 -2.61
N ASP A 263 25.66 -24.18 -3.86
CA ASP A 263 24.42 -24.18 -4.64
C ASP A 263 23.29 -23.40 -3.92
N THR A 264 23.52 -22.10 -3.80
CA THR A 264 22.62 -21.13 -3.16
C THR A 264 21.18 -21.23 -3.68
N TYR A 265 20.99 -21.45 -5.00
CA TYR A 265 19.64 -21.55 -5.56
C TYR A 265 18.89 -22.78 -5.09
N SER A 266 19.53 -23.94 -5.00
CA SER A 266 18.90 -25.15 -4.45
C SER A 266 18.51 -24.98 -2.97
N GLN A 267 19.29 -24.23 -2.18
CA GLN A 267 18.90 -23.91 -0.80
C GLN A 267 17.69 -22.96 -0.77
N LEU A 268 17.63 -21.96 -1.66
CA LEU A 268 16.45 -21.10 -1.79
C LEU A 268 15.20 -21.89 -2.16
N LEU A 269 15.29 -22.85 -3.09
CA LEU A 269 14.15 -23.72 -3.43
C LEU A 269 13.64 -24.50 -2.22
N LYS A 270 14.51 -24.96 -1.31
CA LYS A 270 14.08 -25.59 -0.05
C LYS A 270 13.38 -24.60 0.89
N ILE A 271 13.85 -23.35 0.95
CA ILE A 271 13.21 -22.30 1.72
C ILE A 271 11.82 -21.99 1.13
N PHE A 272 11.72 -21.87 -0.19
CA PHE A 272 10.45 -21.63 -0.89
C PHE A 272 9.46 -22.78 -0.70
N SER A 273 9.94 -24.05 -0.72
CA SER A 273 9.08 -25.21 -0.43
C SER A 273 8.52 -25.18 1.00
N ARG A 274 9.33 -24.82 2.00
CA ARG A 274 8.84 -24.64 3.38
C ARG A 274 7.85 -23.48 3.48
N ALA A 275 8.09 -22.40 2.74
CA ALA A 275 7.16 -21.28 2.67
C ALA A 275 5.83 -21.69 2.02
N ASP A 276 5.83 -22.56 1.00
CA ASP A 276 4.60 -23.12 0.42
C ASP A 276 3.80 -23.93 1.44
N GLU A 277 4.47 -24.79 2.21
CA GLU A 277 3.81 -25.56 3.27
C GLU A 277 3.14 -24.67 4.33
N LYS A 278 3.78 -23.53 4.67
CA LYS A 278 3.31 -22.59 5.70
C LYS A 278 2.23 -21.64 5.17
N TYR A 279 2.42 -21.06 4.01
CA TYR A 279 1.59 -19.95 3.51
C TYR A 279 0.52 -20.40 2.52
N ASN A 280 0.72 -21.45 1.76
CA ASN A 280 -0.22 -21.93 0.71
C ASN A 280 -0.60 -20.84 -0.32
N SER A 281 0.30 -19.94 -0.63
CA SER A 281 0.03 -18.95 -1.66
C SER A 281 0.51 -19.44 -3.04
N SER A 282 -0.17 -19.01 -4.11
CA SER A 282 0.29 -19.25 -5.49
C SER A 282 1.72 -18.72 -5.75
N LEU A 283 2.23 -17.87 -4.86
CA LEU A 283 3.59 -17.34 -4.92
C LEU A 283 4.66 -18.42 -4.75
N PHE A 284 4.44 -19.37 -3.84
CA PHE A 284 5.40 -20.42 -3.48
C PHE A 284 5.05 -21.82 -4.03
N ASP A 285 3.94 -21.96 -4.76
CA ASP A 285 3.50 -23.24 -5.32
C ASP A 285 4.46 -23.75 -6.42
N LEU A 286 5.54 -24.41 -5.98
CA LEU A 286 6.55 -24.98 -6.88
C LEU A 286 6.03 -26.17 -7.69
N LYS A 287 4.87 -26.74 -7.34
CA LYS A 287 4.24 -27.82 -8.14
C LYS A 287 3.59 -27.27 -9.39
N LYS A 288 3.01 -26.06 -9.30
CA LYS A 288 2.49 -25.34 -10.48
C LYS A 288 3.57 -24.57 -11.22
N ASP A 289 4.58 -24.08 -10.50
CA ASP A 289 5.72 -23.34 -11.04
C ASP A 289 6.94 -24.26 -11.23
N GLU A 290 6.79 -25.27 -12.10
CA GLU A 290 7.88 -26.15 -12.45
C GLU A 290 9.06 -25.42 -13.12
N LEU A 291 8.79 -24.32 -13.79
CA LEU A 291 9.83 -23.57 -14.52
C LEU A 291 10.88 -23.02 -13.54
N SER A 292 10.48 -22.41 -12.44
CA SER A 292 11.40 -21.94 -11.40
C SER A 292 12.25 -23.06 -10.80
N THR A 293 11.80 -24.32 -10.81
CA THR A 293 12.59 -25.43 -10.27
C THR A 293 13.70 -25.92 -11.22
N LYS A 294 13.61 -25.56 -12.51
CA LYS A 294 14.51 -26.05 -13.58
C LYS A 294 15.59 -25.05 -13.99
N ILE A 295 15.45 -23.78 -13.61
CA ILE A 295 16.41 -22.73 -13.97
C ILE A 295 17.69 -22.81 -13.13
N LYS A 296 18.74 -22.19 -13.68
CA LYS A 296 20.03 -22.02 -13.01
C LYS A 296 20.30 -20.53 -12.82
N ILE A 297 20.65 -20.14 -11.60
CA ILE A 297 21.10 -18.79 -11.23
C ILE A 297 22.44 -18.95 -10.54
N SER A 298 23.44 -18.16 -10.93
CA SER A 298 24.79 -18.27 -10.35
C SER A 298 24.82 -17.81 -8.89
N ASP A 299 25.61 -18.51 -8.06
CA ASP A 299 25.81 -18.16 -6.66
C ASP A 299 26.29 -16.72 -6.49
N LYS A 300 27.18 -16.25 -7.39
CA LYS A 300 27.69 -14.87 -7.38
C LYS A 300 26.58 -13.82 -7.47
N THR A 301 25.56 -14.04 -8.31
CA THR A 301 24.42 -13.13 -8.46
C THR A 301 23.54 -13.19 -7.23
N LEU A 302 23.26 -14.39 -6.74
CA LEU A 302 22.44 -14.60 -5.54
C LEU A 302 23.09 -14.02 -4.28
N ASP A 303 24.38 -14.28 -4.07
CA ASP A 303 25.15 -13.76 -2.94
C ASP A 303 25.12 -12.23 -2.89
N ARG A 304 25.25 -11.58 -4.05
CA ARG A 304 25.20 -10.13 -4.15
C ARG A 304 23.83 -9.60 -3.74
N ILE A 305 22.74 -10.21 -4.21
CA ILE A 305 21.37 -9.77 -3.91
C ILE A 305 21.04 -10.05 -2.44
N LEU A 306 21.20 -11.30 -1.99
CA LEU A 306 20.79 -11.72 -0.66
C LEU A 306 21.57 -11.00 0.45
N ASN A 307 22.88 -10.77 0.29
CA ASN A 307 23.63 -10.01 1.29
C ASN A 307 23.27 -8.52 1.33
N ASN A 308 22.76 -7.95 0.23
CA ASN A 308 22.34 -6.55 0.19
C ASN A 308 20.93 -6.32 0.76
N LEU A 309 20.19 -7.40 1.07
CA LEU A 309 18.88 -7.30 1.75
C LEU A 309 19.00 -7.00 3.26
N TYR A 310 20.18 -7.10 3.84
CA TYR A 310 20.37 -7.04 5.29
C TYR A 310 21.30 -5.90 5.71
N TYR A 311 21.05 -5.41 6.93
CA TYR A 311 21.92 -4.46 7.59
C TYR A 311 23.35 -5.04 7.74
N PRO A 312 24.44 -4.23 7.61
CA PRO A 312 24.45 -2.78 7.37
C PRO A 312 24.40 -2.37 5.88
N LYS A 313 24.30 -3.30 4.95
CA LYS A 313 24.32 -3.00 3.51
C LYS A 313 22.98 -2.43 3.02
N SER A 314 21.87 -2.90 3.58
CA SER A 314 20.53 -2.40 3.29
C SER A 314 20.18 -1.19 4.16
N PRO A 315 19.79 -0.05 3.56
CA PRO A 315 19.26 1.09 4.34
C PRO A 315 17.80 0.87 4.76
N TYR A 316 17.12 -0.15 4.20
CA TYR A 316 15.70 -0.38 4.41
C TYR A 316 15.42 -1.12 5.71
N GLU A 317 14.32 -0.75 6.36
CA GLU A 317 13.69 -1.52 7.43
C GLU A 317 12.36 -2.07 6.89
N PHE A 318 12.34 -3.34 6.53
CA PHE A 318 11.21 -3.94 5.84
C PHE A 318 9.97 -4.14 6.72
N SER A 319 10.11 -4.09 8.06
CA SER A 319 8.98 -4.18 8.98
C SER A 319 8.02 -2.99 8.84
N VAL A 320 8.56 -1.80 8.55
CA VAL A 320 7.79 -0.55 8.43
C VAL A 320 7.49 -0.14 6.98
N ILE A 321 8.04 -0.85 5.98
CA ILE A 321 7.66 -0.63 4.58
C ILE A 321 6.20 -1.05 4.41
N GLY A 322 5.34 -0.05 4.17
CA GLY A 322 3.91 -0.27 3.93
C GLY A 322 3.62 -0.86 2.55
N VAL A 323 2.45 -1.48 2.40
CA VAL A 323 2.00 -2.00 1.10
C VAL A 323 1.76 -0.89 0.06
N ASP A 324 1.52 0.35 0.48
CA ASP A 324 1.42 1.54 -0.36
C ASP A 324 2.77 1.88 -1.02
N ILE A 325 3.87 1.80 -0.27
CA ILE A 325 5.24 1.98 -0.80
C ILE A 325 5.55 0.89 -1.82
N LEU A 326 5.25 -0.37 -1.48
CA LEU A 326 5.42 -1.49 -2.40
C LEU A 326 4.56 -1.31 -3.65
N GLY A 327 3.29 -0.93 -3.51
CA GLY A 327 2.38 -0.66 -4.62
C GLY A 327 2.94 0.41 -5.57
N SER A 328 3.40 1.54 -5.03
CA SER A 328 4.03 2.62 -5.83
C SER A 328 5.28 2.16 -6.58
N VAL A 329 6.15 1.39 -5.90
CA VAL A 329 7.38 0.84 -6.49
C VAL A 329 7.06 -0.18 -7.59
N TYR A 330 6.15 -1.10 -7.32
CA TYR A 330 5.75 -2.12 -8.29
C TYR A 330 5.00 -1.55 -9.49
N GLU A 331 4.19 -0.51 -9.32
CA GLU A 331 3.52 0.17 -10.43
C GLU A 331 4.56 0.70 -11.44
N GLN A 332 5.59 1.40 -10.95
CA GLN A 332 6.68 1.88 -11.81
C GLN A 332 7.51 0.72 -12.40
N PHE A 333 7.74 -0.32 -11.62
CA PHE A 333 8.43 -1.53 -12.08
C PHE A 333 7.64 -2.25 -13.19
N LEU A 334 6.31 -2.33 -13.10
CA LEU A 334 5.42 -2.90 -14.11
C LEU A 334 5.42 -2.10 -15.42
N GLY A 335 5.82 -0.85 -15.38
CA GLY A 335 6.02 -0.01 -16.58
C GLY A 335 7.17 -0.47 -17.49
N LYS A 336 8.01 -1.41 -17.05
CA LYS A 336 9.16 -1.94 -17.79
C LYS A 336 9.02 -3.44 -18.05
N VAL A 337 9.67 -3.91 -19.12
CA VAL A 337 9.68 -5.32 -19.53
C VAL A 337 11.10 -5.77 -19.84
N ILE A 338 11.42 -7.04 -19.57
CA ILE A 338 12.67 -7.65 -20.00
C ILE A 338 12.50 -8.10 -21.45
N ARG A 339 13.42 -7.70 -22.33
CA ARG A 339 13.52 -8.18 -23.71
C ARG A 339 14.81 -8.94 -23.94
N LEU A 340 14.80 -9.84 -24.91
CA LEU A 340 15.98 -10.54 -25.39
C LEU A 340 16.49 -9.88 -26.68
N THR A 341 17.75 -9.49 -26.70
CA THR A 341 18.42 -9.04 -27.93
C THR A 341 18.59 -10.19 -28.90
N LYS A 342 18.93 -9.90 -30.18
CA LYS A 342 19.27 -10.94 -31.18
C LYS A 342 20.39 -11.87 -30.71
N GLY A 343 21.28 -11.42 -29.84
CA GLY A 343 22.34 -12.21 -29.23
C GLY A 343 21.95 -12.98 -27.98
N GLY A 344 20.66 -12.97 -27.57
CA GLY A 344 20.15 -13.66 -26.36
C GLY A 344 20.41 -12.94 -25.04
N ASN A 345 20.94 -11.70 -25.07
CA ASN A 345 21.17 -10.93 -23.84
C ASN A 345 19.88 -10.26 -23.36
N ALA A 346 19.60 -10.33 -22.05
CA ALA A 346 18.49 -9.64 -21.45
C ALA A 346 18.77 -8.13 -21.32
N VAL A 347 17.76 -7.32 -21.69
CA VAL A 347 17.74 -5.86 -21.51
C VAL A 347 16.38 -5.44 -20.94
N ILE A 348 16.39 -4.42 -20.07
CA ILE A 348 15.17 -3.86 -19.49
C ILE A 348 14.80 -2.59 -20.26
N GLU A 349 13.58 -2.53 -20.78
CA GLU A 349 13.04 -1.42 -21.54
C GLU A 349 11.67 -1.00 -21.01
N GLU A 350 11.30 0.27 -21.24
CA GLU A 350 9.92 0.72 -20.98
C GLU A 350 8.95 0.02 -21.94
N LYS A 351 7.78 -0.37 -21.42
CA LYS A 351 6.70 -0.90 -22.26
C LYS A 351 6.25 0.16 -23.26
N PRO A 352 6.01 -0.19 -24.54
CA PRO A 352 5.63 0.78 -25.57
C PRO A 352 4.39 1.61 -25.20
N GLU A 353 3.38 0.98 -24.61
CA GLU A 353 2.15 1.60 -24.13
C GLU A 353 2.40 2.61 -23.01
N VAL A 354 3.28 2.31 -22.07
CA VAL A 354 3.69 3.20 -20.98
C VAL A 354 4.45 4.41 -21.52
N LYS A 355 5.37 4.18 -22.44
CA LYS A 355 6.13 5.25 -23.09
C LYS A 355 5.21 6.20 -23.88
N LYS A 356 4.19 5.70 -24.57
CA LYS A 356 3.19 6.50 -25.29
C LYS A 356 2.25 7.25 -24.35
N ALA A 357 1.92 6.68 -23.19
CA ALA A 357 1.07 7.31 -22.17
C ALA A 357 1.81 8.39 -21.36
N GLY A 358 3.15 8.51 -21.50
CA GLY A 358 3.96 9.46 -20.76
C GLY A 358 4.34 8.99 -19.34
N GLY A 359 4.20 7.72 -19.05
CA GLY A 359 4.57 7.11 -17.76
C GLY A 359 3.49 6.20 -17.15
N VAL A 360 3.80 5.64 -16.00
CA VAL A 360 2.87 4.91 -15.14
C VAL A 360 2.40 5.85 -14.03
N TYR A 361 1.13 5.84 -13.70
CA TYR A 361 0.52 6.76 -12.75
C TYR A 361 0.01 6.03 -11.51
N TYR A 362 0.81 6.05 -10.44
CA TYR A 362 0.34 5.58 -9.14
C TYR A 362 -0.74 6.50 -8.57
N THR A 363 -1.88 5.92 -8.20
CA THR A 363 -2.99 6.69 -7.63
C THR A 363 -2.70 7.06 -6.17
N PRO A 364 -2.68 8.36 -5.81
CA PRO A 364 -2.45 8.78 -4.44
C PRO A 364 -3.45 8.16 -3.44
N GLN A 365 -2.97 7.80 -2.26
CA GLN A 365 -3.78 7.08 -1.25
C GLN A 365 -5.05 7.84 -0.87
N TYR A 366 -4.98 9.17 -0.72
CA TYR A 366 -6.17 9.99 -0.38
C TYR A 366 -7.29 9.92 -1.44
N ILE A 367 -6.95 9.66 -2.72
CA ILE A 367 -7.92 9.41 -3.80
C ILE A 367 -8.55 8.03 -3.64
N VAL A 368 -7.73 7.02 -3.39
CA VAL A 368 -8.20 5.65 -3.14
C VAL A 368 -9.17 5.64 -1.96
N ASP A 369 -8.79 6.25 -0.85
CA ASP A 369 -9.59 6.32 0.37
C ASP A 369 -10.93 7.02 0.13
N TYR A 370 -10.91 8.13 -0.63
CA TYR A 370 -12.13 8.85 -0.95
C TYR A 370 -13.09 8.01 -1.82
N ILE A 371 -12.58 7.36 -2.86
CA ILE A 371 -13.39 6.49 -3.74
C ILE A 371 -13.95 5.30 -2.95
N VAL A 372 -13.12 4.61 -2.18
CA VAL A 372 -13.54 3.47 -1.36
C VAL A 372 -14.60 3.88 -0.34
N LYS A 373 -14.41 5.02 0.35
CA LYS A 373 -15.39 5.54 1.32
C LYS A 373 -16.76 5.82 0.68
N ASN A 374 -16.76 6.37 -0.54
CA ASN A 374 -17.99 6.76 -1.24
C ASN A 374 -18.61 5.64 -2.12
N THR A 375 -18.02 4.45 -2.12
CA THR A 375 -18.55 3.24 -2.76
C THR A 375 -18.72 2.13 -1.74
N VAL A 376 -17.65 1.47 -1.34
CA VAL A 376 -17.66 0.37 -0.35
C VAL A 376 -18.23 0.86 0.98
N GLY A 377 -17.85 2.07 1.43
CA GLY A 377 -18.34 2.68 2.66
C GLY A 377 -19.84 2.87 2.67
N GLU A 378 -20.45 3.27 1.54
CA GLU A 378 -21.90 3.39 1.41
C GLU A 378 -22.59 2.01 1.46
N LEU A 379 -22.00 1.01 0.81
CA LEU A 379 -22.56 -0.35 0.77
C LEU A 379 -22.57 -1.06 2.12
N VAL A 380 -21.69 -0.72 3.05
CA VAL A 380 -21.63 -1.37 4.38
C VAL A 380 -22.42 -0.63 5.45
N LYS A 381 -23.02 0.54 5.16
CA LYS A 381 -23.87 1.27 6.10
C LYS A 381 -25.02 0.38 6.55
N ASP A 382 -25.30 0.38 7.86
CA ASP A 382 -26.40 -0.33 8.51
C ASP A 382 -26.45 -1.85 8.21
N LYS A 383 -25.32 -2.44 7.78
CA LYS A 383 -25.21 -3.87 7.48
C LYS A 383 -24.56 -4.65 8.63
N THR A 384 -24.81 -5.97 8.63
CA THR A 384 -24.11 -6.92 9.50
C THR A 384 -22.91 -7.55 8.75
N PRO A 385 -21.92 -8.11 9.47
CA PRO A 385 -20.82 -8.85 8.84
C PRO A 385 -21.28 -9.97 7.90
N LYS A 386 -22.42 -10.62 8.22
CA LYS A 386 -23.01 -11.65 7.37
C LYS A 386 -23.54 -11.07 6.03
N ASP A 387 -24.03 -9.85 6.03
CA ASP A 387 -24.48 -9.19 4.81
C ASP A 387 -23.31 -8.63 4.02
N VAL A 388 -22.31 -8.06 4.71
CA VAL A 388 -21.08 -7.57 4.09
C VAL A 388 -20.30 -8.70 3.43
N ALA A 389 -20.28 -9.91 3.99
CA ALA A 389 -19.63 -11.08 3.37
C ALA A 389 -20.22 -11.48 2.00
N LYS A 390 -21.42 -11.00 1.65
CA LYS A 390 -22.04 -11.24 0.33
C LYS A 390 -21.61 -10.24 -0.72
N LEU A 391 -21.11 -9.06 -0.31
CA LEU A 391 -20.72 -7.99 -1.23
C LEU A 391 -19.52 -8.40 -2.08
N LYS A 392 -19.54 -8.03 -3.35
CA LYS A 392 -18.48 -8.31 -4.34
C LYS A 392 -17.95 -7.00 -4.89
N ILE A 393 -16.68 -6.74 -4.63
CA ILE A 393 -15.98 -5.52 -5.02
C ILE A 393 -14.95 -5.91 -6.08
N VAL A 394 -14.85 -5.15 -7.15
CA VAL A 394 -13.90 -5.43 -8.23
C VAL A 394 -13.21 -4.17 -8.73
N ASP A 395 -11.94 -4.34 -9.08
CA ASP A 395 -11.18 -3.42 -9.94
C ASP A 395 -10.88 -4.14 -11.26
N PRO A 396 -11.44 -3.69 -12.39
CA PRO A 396 -11.28 -4.36 -13.69
C PRO A 396 -9.96 -4.02 -14.41
N ALA A 397 -9.11 -3.18 -13.82
CA ALA A 397 -7.75 -2.85 -14.29
C ALA A 397 -6.84 -2.62 -13.09
N CYS A 398 -6.69 -3.66 -12.26
CA CYS A 398 -6.23 -3.50 -10.88
C CYS A 398 -4.75 -3.12 -10.71
N GLY A 399 -3.91 -3.24 -11.74
CA GLY A 399 -2.50 -2.87 -11.70
C GLY A 399 -1.77 -3.52 -10.52
N SER A 400 -1.16 -2.70 -9.65
CA SER A 400 -0.50 -3.13 -8.42
C SER A 400 -1.47 -3.45 -7.26
N GLY A 401 -2.78 -3.24 -7.45
CA GLY A 401 -3.84 -3.55 -6.48
C GLY A 401 -4.17 -2.44 -5.49
N SER A 402 -3.77 -1.20 -5.74
CA SER A 402 -3.95 -0.08 -4.79
C SER A 402 -5.39 0.11 -4.33
N PHE A 403 -6.37 0.07 -5.25
CA PHE A 403 -7.79 0.17 -4.91
C PHE A 403 -8.30 -1.03 -4.13
N LEU A 404 -7.85 -2.23 -4.48
CA LEU A 404 -8.23 -3.47 -3.79
C LEU A 404 -7.68 -3.52 -2.38
N ILE A 405 -6.44 -3.05 -2.18
CA ILE A 405 -5.83 -2.90 -0.85
C ILE A 405 -6.60 -1.88 -0.02
N GLY A 406 -6.98 -0.73 -0.62
CA GLY A 406 -7.80 0.29 0.03
C GLY A 406 -9.17 -0.24 0.46
N ALA A 407 -9.87 -0.96 -0.42
CA ALA A 407 -11.15 -1.60 -0.13
C ALA A 407 -11.03 -2.67 0.96
N TYR A 408 -10.00 -3.51 0.88
CA TYR A 408 -9.73 -4.52 1.90
C TYR A 408 -9.42 -3.91 3.26
N ASN A 409 -8.58 -2.89 3.31
CA ASN A 409 -8.28 -2.15 4.53
C ASN A 409 -9.55 -1.53 5.16
N TYR A 410 -10.41 -0.93 4.32
CA TYR A 410 -11.67 -0.37 4.77
C TYR A 410 -12.58 -1.45 5.42
N LEU A 411 -12.71 -2.61 4.78
CA LEU A 411 -13.51 -3.73 5.29
C LEU A 411 -12.92 -4.32 6.57
N LEU A 412 -11.59 -4.47 6.68
CA LEU A 412 -10.94 -4.92 7.92
C LEU A 412 -11.27 -3.99 9.09
N ASN A 413 -11.16 -2.67 8.86
CA ASN A 413 -11.46 -1.66 9.87
C ASN A 413 -12.95 -1.67 10.27
N TRP A 414 -13.84 -1.81 9.29
CA TRP A 414 -15.27 -1.88 9.53
C TRP A 414 -15.65 -3.12 10.35
N HIS A 415 -15.16 -4.31 10.00
CA HIS A 415 -15.43 -5.54 10.74
C HIS A 415 -14.86 -5.51 12.15
N HIS A 416 -13.63 -5.01 12.31
CA HIS A 416 -13.03 -4.86 13.63
C HIS A 416 -13.88 -3.96 14.52
N LYS A 417 -14.24 -2.77 14.03
CA LYS A 417 -15.12 -1.84 14.75
C LYS A 417 -16.44 -2.50 15.12
N TYR A 418 -17.08 -3.13 14.14
CA TYR A 418 -18.37 -3.81 14.37
C TYR A 418 -18.27 -4.87 15.47
N TYR A 419 -17.24 -5.72 15.44
CA TYR A 419 -17.10 -6.81 16.41
C TYR A 419 -16.73 -6.33 17.82
N VAL A 420 -16.01 -5.24 17.94
CA VAL A 420 -15.66 -4.63 19.24
C VAL A 420 -16.88 -3.92 19.85
N GLU A 421 -17.66 -3.20 19.04
CA GLU A 421 -18.84 -2.47 19.51
C GLU A 421 -20.07 -3.36 19.76
N ASN A 422 -20.13 -4.55 19.13
CA ASN A 422 -21.28 -5.46 19.20
C ASN A 422 -20.93 -6.82 19.83
N ASP A 423 -20.95 -6.90 21.17
CA ASP A 423 -20.74 -8.11 21.96
C ASP A 423 -19.37 -8.77 21.74
N VAL A 424 -18.33 -8.11 22.24
CA VAL A 424 -16.93 -8.54 22.11
C VAL A 424 -16.69 -9.97 22.62
N GLU A 425 -17.33 -10.37 23.72
CA GLU A 425 -17.17 -11.70 24.31
C GLU A 425 -17.73 -12.80 23.41
N LYS A 426 -18.85 -12.55 22.75
CA LYS A 426 -19.42 -13.45 21.75
C LYS A 426 -18.48 -13.58 20.55
N ASN A 427 -17.90 -12.50 20.09
CA ASN A 427 -17.00 -12.47 18.93
C ASN A 427 -15.65 -13.14 19.22
N LEU A 428 -15.16 -13.06 20.46
CA LEU A 428 -14.01 -13.85 20.93
C LEU A 428 -14.32 -15.36 20.92
N LYS A 429 -15.48 -15.78 21.49
CA LYS A 429 -15.93 -17.18 21.48
C LYS A 429 -16.11 -17.70 20.05
N ALA A 430 -16.61 -16.85 19.14
CA ALA A 430 -16.78 -17.17 17.73
C ALA A 430 -15.46 -17.15 16.92
N LYS A 431 -14.33 -16.84 17.57
CA LYS A 431 -13.00 -16.73 16.95
C LYS A 431 -12.95 -15.70 15.81
N LYS A 432 -13.79 -14.66 15.85
CA LYS A 432 -13.74 -13.52 14.95
C LYS A 432 -12.69 -12.50 15.41
N LEU A 433 -12.56 -12.37 16.71
CA LEU A 433 -11.52 -11.60 17.38
C LEU A 433 -10.61 -12.53 18.17
N PHE A 434 -9.40 -12.07 18.43
CA PHE A 434 -8.52 -12.57 19.48
C PHE A 434 -8.05 -11.40 20.34
N LYS A 435 -7.59 -11.71 21.56
CA LYS A 435 -7.12 -10.75 22.54
C LYS A 435 -5.62 -11.02 22.78
N ASP A 436 -4.79 -9.98 22.70
CA ASP A 436 -3.37 -10.10 23.03
C ASP A 436 -3.13 -10.09 24.55
N GLY A 437 -1.86 -10.23 24.96
CA GLY A 437 -1.44 -10.21 26.35
C GLY A 437 -1.70 -8.87 27.05
N GLU A 438 -1.83 -7.77 26.33
CA GLU A 438 -2.11 -6.43 26.82
C GLU A 438 -3.61 -6.09 26.90
N GLY A 439 -4.45 -6.98 26.41
CA GLY A 439 -5.89 -6.79 26.42
C GLY A 439 -6.48 -6.17 25.16
N ASN A 440 -5.71 -6.00 24.09
CA ASN A 440 -6.17 -5.45 22.82
C ASN A 440 -6.91 -6.50 21.99
N TYR A 441 -7.87 -6.04 21.20
CA TYR A 441 -8.64 -6.89 20.30
C TYR A 441 -8.19 -6.73 18.87
N PHE A 442 -8.02 -7.85 18.18
CA PHE A 442 -7.60 -7.93 16.77
C PHE A 442 -8.52 -8.88 16.01
N LEU A 443 -8.70 -8.64 14.72
CA LEU A 443 -9.33 -9.63 13.86
C LEU A 443 -8.46 -10.90 13.78
N SER A 444 -9.10 -12.05 13.84
CA SER A 444 -8.38 -13.30 13.59
C SER A 444 -7.88 -13.39 12.15
N THR A 445 -6.79 -14.12 11.92
CA THR A 445 -6.26 -14.37 10.56
C THR A 445 -7.31 -15.01 9.67
N GLN A 446 -8.16 -15.90 10.24
CA GLN A 446 -9.26 -16.53 9.50
C GLN A 446 -10.30 -15.50 9.06
N GLU A 447 -10.68 -14.55 9.92
CA GLU A 447 -11.62 -13.50 9.55
C GLU A 447 -11.04 -12.57 8.48
N LYS A 448 -9.76 -12.18 8.59
CA LYS A 448 -9.06 -11.43 7.54
C LYS A 448 -9.08 -12.18 6.21
N LYS A 449 -8.84 -13.50 6.22
CA LYS A 449 -8.88 -14.37 5.05
C LYS A 449 -10.29 -14.46 4.44
N ASP A 450 -11.32 -14.63 5.28
CA ASP A 450 -12.71 -14.72 4.84
C ASP A 450 -13.16 -13.40 4.17
N ILE A 451 -12.82 -12.23 4.75
CA ILE A 451 -13.12 -10.92 4.17
C ILE A 451 -12.43 -10.78 2.80
N LEU A 452 -11.15 -11.16 2.70
CA LEU A 452 -10.40 -11.08 1.46
C LEU A 452 -11.03 -11.93 0.36
N LEU A 453 -11.29 -13.20 0.64
CA LEU A 453 -11.86 -14.14 -0.34
C LEU A 453 -13.30 -13.83 -0.73
N ASN A 454 -14.11 -13.38 0.22
CA ASN A 454 -15.52 -13.09 -0.04
C ASN A 454 -15.71 -11.82 -0.85
N ASN A 455 -14.92 -10.78 -0.59
CA ASN A 455 -15.26 -9.43 -1.02
C ASN A 455 -14.37 -8.88 -2.13
N ILE A 456 -13.08 -9.24 -2.20
CA ILE A 456 -12.09 -8.55 -3.05
C ILE A 456 -11.82 -9.34 -4.33
N HIS A 457 -12.02 -8.69 -5.47
CA HIS A 457 -11.81 -9.26 -6.80
C HIS A 457 -11.06 -8.27 -7.69
N GLY A 458 -10.26 -8.77 -8.62
CA GLY A 458 -9.52 -7.92 -9.55
C GLY A 458 -9.25 -8.62 -10.87
N VAL A 459 -9.12 -7.83 -11.91
CA VAL A 459 -8.71 -8.30 -13.24
C VAL A 459 -7.66 -7.35 -13.77
N ASP A 460 -6.60 -7.91 -14.35
CA ASP A 460 -5.63 -7.13 -15.13
C ASP A 460 -5.15 -7.93 -16.34
N ILE A 461 -4.87 -7.22 -17.43
CA ILE A 461 -4.37 -7.84 -18.67
C ILE A 461 -2.93 -8.33 -18.51
N ASP A 462 -2.16 -7.70 -17.63
CA ASP A 462 -0.75 -7.99 -17.37
C ASP A 462 -0.60 -9.07 -16.27
N PRO A 463 -0.08 -10.26 -16.60
CA PRO A 463 0.13 -11.30 -15.60
C PRO A 463 1.09 -10.88 -14.47
N GLN A 464 2.02 -9.95 -14.73
CA GLN A 464 2.91 -9.42 -13.68
C GLN A 464 2.13 -8.56 -12.69
N ALA A 465 1.20 -7.73 -13.15
CA ALA A 465 0.32 -6.92 -12.31
C ALA A 465 -0.56 -7.81 -11.40
N VAL A 466 -1.10 -8.89 -11.96
CA VAL A 466 -1.88 -9.88 -11.19
C VAL A 466 -1.06 -10.50 -10.05
N GLU A 467 0.18 -10.90 -10.31
CA GLU A 467 1.03 -11.48 -9.26
C GLU A 467 1.42 -10.44 -8.20
N VAL A 468 1.70 -9.21 -8.59
CA VAL A 468 1.96 -8.10 -7.67
C VAL A 468 0.75 -7.80 -6.79
N THR A 469 -0.45 -7.77 -7.37
CA THR A 469 -1.70 -7.57 -6.61
C THR A 469 -1.90 -8.69 -5.58
N LYS A 470 -1.68 -9.95 -5.95
CA LYS A 470 -1.75 -11.07 -5.01
C LYS A 470 -0.72 -10.94 -3.89
N LEU A 471 0.52 -10.58 -4.20
CA LEU A 471 1.59 -10.33 -3.24
C LEU A 471 1.19 -9.22 -2.26
N SER A 472 0.72 -8.09 -2.77
CA SER A 472 0.35 -6.92 -1.96
C SER A 472 -0.81 -7.22 -1.01
N LEU A 473 -1.83 -7.95 -1.47
CA LEU A 473 -2.95 -8.40 -0.63
C LEU A 473 -2.50 -9.41 0.44
N ALA A 474 -1.60 -10.33 0.10
CA ALA A 474 -1.03 -11.28 1.06
C ALA A 474 -0.21 -10.56 2.15
N LEU A 475 0.63 -9.59 1.77
CA LEU A 475 1.40 -8.78 2.70
C LEU A 475 0.50 -7.89 3.58
N LYS A 476 -0.61 -7.37 3.02
CA LYS A 476 -1.61 -6.61 3.80
C LYS A 476 -2.31 -7.49 4.82
N MET A 477 -2.64 -8.72 4.47
CA MET A 477 -3.24 -9.67 5.42
C MET A 477 -2.31 -9.98 6.60
N LEU A 478 -0.99 -10.00 6.37
CA LEU A 478 0.03 -10.26 7.41
C LEU A 478 0.41 -9.00 8.20
N GLU A 479 -0.15 -7.83 7.91
CA GLU A 479 0.10 -6.64 8.74
C GLU A 479 -0.41 -6.84 10.17
N GLY A 480 0.47 -6.53 11.16
CA GLY A 480 0.20 -6.70 12.58
C GLY A 480 0.27 -8.15 13.06
N GLU A 481 0.67 -9.09 12.22
CA GLU A 481 0.93 -10.48 12.62
C GLU A 481 2.41 -10.69 12.96
N ASN A 482 2.68 -11.59 13.90
CA ASN A 482 4.01 -12.06 14.25
C ASN A 482 3.99 -13.61 14.41
N SER A 483 5.13 -14.22 14.75
CA SER A 483 5.22 -15.66 14.89
C SER A 483 4.30 -16.23 15.98
N GLU A 484 4.07 -15.48 17.05
CA GLU A 484 3.20 -15.94 18.17
C GLU A 484 1.74 -15.93 17.76
N THR A 485 1.27 -14.81 17.16
CA THR A 485 -0.12 -14.68 16.71
C THR A 485 -0.43 -15.70 15.62
N ILE A 486 0.48 -15.90 14.68
CA ILE A 486 0.33 -16.88 13.59
C ILE A 486 0.35 -18.31 14.13
N ASN A 487 1.29 -18.68 15.01
CA ASN A 487 1.38 -20.02 15.56
C ASN A 487 0.19 -20.35 16.47
N ALA A 488 -0.29 -19.38 17.25
CA ALA A 488 -1.49 -19.54 18.06
C ALA A 488 -2.73 -19.80 17.19
N GLN A 489 -2.88 -19.06 16.12
CA GLN A 489 -4.02 -19.20 15.19
C GLN A 489 -3.89 -20.43 14.32
N TYR A 490 -2.68 -20.79 13.85
CA TYR A 490 -2.43 -22.05 13.13
C TYR A 490 -2.84 -23.28 13.94
N LYS A 491 -2.49 -23.31 15.24
CA LYS A 491 -2.93 -24.37 16.17
C LYS A 491 -4.45 -24.41 16.35
N LEU A 492 -5.14 -23.26 16.25
CA LEU A 492 -6.57 -23.17 16.44
C LEU A 492 -7.39 -23.60 15.23
N PHE A 493 -6.89 -23.38 14.02
CA PHE A 493 -7.65 -23.56 12.78
C PHE A 493 -7.13 -24.72 11.91
N ALA A 494 -5.91 -25.22 12.17
CA ALA A 494 -5.24 -26.27 11.39
C ALA A 494 -5.23 -26.02 9.86
N ASP A 495 -5.27 -24.74 9.45
CA ASP A 495 -5.31 -24.30 8.06
C ASP A 495 -4.10 -23.43 7.73
N ARG A 496 -3.74 -23.37 6.46
CA ARG A 496 -2.62 -22.57 5.95
C ARG A 496 -2.92 -21.08 6.09
N ILE A 497 -1.89 -20.28 6.33
CA ILE A 497 -2.01 -18.88 6.76
C ILE A 497 -2.66 -18.01 5.69
N LEU A 498 -2.17 -18.08 4.44
CA LEU A 498 -2.67 -17.26 3.34
C LEU A 498 -3.68 -18.01 2.46
N PRO A 499 -4.65 -17.32 1.85
CA PRO A 499 -5.55 -17.90 0.86
C PRO A 499 -4.89 -18.01 -0.51
N ASP A 500 -5.35 -18.95 -1.33
CA ASP A 500 -5.11 -18.89 -2.78
C ASP A 500 -6.05 -17.84 -3.40
N LEU A 501 -5.47 -16.79 -3.94
CA LEU A 501 -6.19 -15.69 -4.57
C LEU A 501 -6.45 -15.89 -6.07
N SER A 502 -6.14 -17.05 -6.63
CA SER A 502 -6.27 -17.32 -8.07
C SER A 502 -7.72 -17.28 -8.57
N SER A 503 -8.70 -17.50 -7.68
CA SER A 503 -10.13 -17.35 -7.99
C SER A 503 -10.63 -15.92 -7.94
N ASN A 504 -9.91 -15.03 -7.23
CA ASN A 504 -10.33 -13.66 -6.97
C ASN A 504 -9.60 -12.66 -7.88
N ILE A 505 -8.30 -12.87 -8.09
CA ILE A 505 -7.46 -11.97 -8.89
C ILE A 505 -7.05 -12.72 -10.15
N LYS A 506 -7.58 -12.26 -11.27
CA LYS A 506 -7.55 -12.93 -12.57
C LYS A 506 -6.73 -12.17 -13.59
N CYS A 507 -6.08 -12.92 -14.49
CA CYS A 507 -5.38 -12.34 -15.64
C CYS A 507 -6.26 -12.41 -16.87
N GLY A 508 -6.53 -11.24 -17.50
CA GLY A 508 -7.32 -11.19 -18.71
C GLY A 508 -7.69 -9.78 -19.16
N ASN A 509 -8.11 -9.67 -20.41
CA ASN A 509 -8.56 -8.42 -21.01
C ASN A 509 -10.02 -8.12 -20.60
N SER A 510 -10.21 -7.19 -19.70
CA SER A 510 -11.53 -6.81 -19.20
C SER A 510 -12.53 -6.37 -20.27
N LEU A 511 -12.04 -5.95 -21.44
CA LEU A 511 -12.87 -5.43 -22.54
C LEU A 511 -13.12 -6.45 -23.66
N ILE A 512 -12.33 -7.51 -23.76
CA ILE A 512 -12.41 -8.49 -24.87
C ILE A 512 -12.75 -9.87 -24.32
N GLY A 513 -13.91 -10.41 -24.74
CA GLY A 513 -14.34 -11.75 -24.41
C GLY A 513 -13.89 -12.81 -25.43
N SER A 514 -14.13 -14.09 -25.13
CA SER A 514 -13.80 -15.21 -26.03
C SER A 514 -14.54 -15.18 -27.34
N ASP A 515 -15.66 -14.43 -27.45
CA ASP A 515 -16.41 -14.17 -28.68
C ASP A 515 -15.58 -13.40 -29.74
N TYR A 516 -14.47 -12.75 -29.32
CA TYR A 516 -13.47 -12.19 -30.24
C TYR A 516 -12.93 -13.22 -31.24
N TYR A 517 -12.92 -14.48 -30.87
CA TYR A 517 -12.38 -15.58 -31.68
C TYR A 517 -13.48 -16.31 -32.51
N SER A 518 -14.75 -15.91 -32.40
CA SER A 518 -15.87 -16.66 -33.01
C SER A 518 -15.75 -16.83 -34.54
N ASP A 519 -15.21 -15.83 -35.23
CA ASP A 519 -14.99 -15.85 -36.68
C ASP A 519 -13.53 -16.21 -37.06
N LYS A 520 -12.69 -16.59 -36.08
CA LYS A 520 -11.29 -16.94 -36.28
C LYS A 520 -11.06 -18.42 -36.00
N GLN A 521 -10.27 -19.09 -36.85
CA GLN A 521 -9.82 -20.45 -36.53
C GLN A 521 -8.75 -20.38 -35.44
N ILE A 522 -9.14 -20.58 -34.20
CA ILE A 522 -8.24 -20.51 -32.99
C ILE A 522 -7.01 -21.41 -33.18
N THR A 523 -7.15 -22.55 -33.84
CA THR A 523 -6.06 -23.49 -34.16
C THR A 523 -4.97 -22.92 -35.07
N LEU A 524 -5.26 -21.83 -35.77
CA LEU A 524 -4.31 -21.13 -36.68
C LEU A 524 -3.66 -19.92 -35.99
N LEU A 525 -4.17 -19.49 -34.82
CA LEU A 525 -3.58 -18.39 -34.04
C LEU A 525 -2.36 -18.93 -33.25
N GLY A 526 -1.28 -18.20 -33.31
CA GLY A 526 -0.10 -18.52 -32.51
C GLY A 526 -0.34 -18.21 -31.01
N ASP A 527 0.38 -18.91 -30.13
CA ASP A 527 0.34 -18.66 -28.68
C ASP A 527 0.62 -17.19 -28.31
N GLU A 528 1.41 -16.50 -29.10
CA GLU A 528 1.74 -15.09 -28.91
C GLU A 528 0.52 -14.19 -29.13
N GLU A 529 -0.26 -14.44 -30.18
CA GLU A 529 -1.49 -13.68 -30.47
C GLU A 529 -2.57 -13.92 -29.42
N LEU A 530 -2.76 -15.17 -29.00
CA LEU A 530 -3.69 -15.50 -27.91
C LEU A 530 -3.33 -14.81 -26.62
N ARG A 531 -2.04 -14.77 -26.24
CA ARG A 531 -1.56 -14.07 -25.04
C ARG A 531 -1.68 -12.54 -25.16
N LYS A 532 -1.48 -11.98 -26.36
CA LYS A 532 -1.60 -10.54 -26.62
C LYS A 532 -3.04 -10.03 -26.46
N VAL A 533 -4.02 -10.80 -26.90
CA VAL A 533 -5.45 -10.49 -26.73
C VAL A 533 -5.89 -10.77 -25.29
N ASN A 534 -5.49 -11.90 -24.75
CA ASN A 534 -5.78 -12.39 -23.40
C ASN A 534 -7.28 -12.27 -23.05
N ALA A 535 -8.15 -12.80 -23.94
CA ALA A 535 -9.60 -12.68 -23.84
C ALA A 535 -10.13 -13.17 -22.49
N PHE A 536 -11.14 -12.48 -21.94
CA PHE A 536 -11.68 -12.72 -20.62
C PHE A 536 -13.21 -12.70 -20.58
N ASP A 537 -13.80 -13.82 -20.19
CA ASP A 537 -15.25 -13.95 -20.05
C ASP A 537 -15.67 -13.79 -18.58
N TRP A 538 -16.20 -12.64 -18.25
CA TRP A 538 -16.58 -12.26 -16.90
C TRP A 538 -17.51 -13.27 -16.20
N ASP A 539 -18.52 -13.76 -16.88
CA ASP A 539 -19.51 -14.72 -16.37
C ASP A 539 -18.92 -16.12 -16.14
N LYS A 540 -17.97 -16.53 -16.98
CA LYS A 540 -17.26 -17.81 -16.84
C LYS A 540 -16.21 -17.76 -15.74
N GLU A 541 -15.50 -16.65 -15.61
CA GLU A 541 -14.43 -16.47 -14.66
C GLU A 541 -14.92 -16.17 -13.22
N PHE A 542 -16.11 -15.51 -13.13
CA PHE A 542 -16.76 -15.21 -11.86
C PHE A 542 -18.21 -15.72 -11.80
N PRO A 543 -18.45 -17.03 -11.98
CA PRO A 543 -19.79 -17.60 -12.14
C PRO A 543 -20.69 -17.37 -10.92
N LEU A 544 -20.14 -17.36 -9.71
CA LEU A 544 -20.91 -17.09 -8.49
C LEU A 544 -21.35 -15.63 -8.43
N VAL A 545 -20.52 -14.68 -8.84
CA VAL A 545 -20.85 -13.25 -8.85
C VAL A 545 -22.00 -12.98 -9.81
N PHE A 546 -21.89 -13.49 -11.05
CA PHE A 546 -22.92 -13.26 -12.08
C PHE A 546 -24.21 -14.01 -11.84
N ARG A 547 -24.20 -15.13 -11.11
CA ARG A 547 -25.42 -15.77 -10.62
C ARG A 547 -26.27 -14.86 -9.73
N TYR A 548 -25.62 -13.93 -9.00
CA TYR A 548 -26.29 -12.95 -8.15
C TYR A 548 -26.41 -11.56 -8.80
N GLY A 549 -26.20 -11.47 -10.11
CA GLY A 549 -26.46 -10.28 -10.92
C GLY A 549 -25.27 -9.37 -11.17
N GLY A 550 -24.08 -9.67 -10.67
CA GLY A 550 -22.85 -8.89 -10.87
C GLY A 550 -22.23 -8.35 -9.57
N PHE A 551 -21.30 -7.42 -9.72
CA PHE A 551 -20.55 -6.83 -8.61
C PHE A 551 -21.33 -5.71 -7.91
N ASP A 552 -21.16 -5.59 -6.59
CA ASP A 552 -21.77 -4.53 -5.77
C ASP A 552 -20.97 -3.23 -5.85
N ALA A 553 -19.66 -3.30 -6.04
CA ALA A 553 -18.83 -2.13 -6.30
C ALA A 553 -17.82 -2.39 -7.42
N VAL A 554 -17.68 -1.39 -8.31
CA VAL A 554 -16.63 -1.33 -9.34
C VAL A 554 -15.80 -0.08 -9.08
N ILE A 555 -14.53 -0.27 -8.70
CA ILE A 555 -13.63 0.82 -8.32
C ILE A 555 -12.34 0.74 -9.13
N GLY A 556 -11.62 1.83 -9.31
CA GLY A 556 -10.33 1.77 -9.99
C GLY A 556 -9.86 3.05 -10.65
N ASN A 557 -8.76 2.89 -11.38
CA ASN A 557 -8.17 3.89 -12.27
C ASN A 557 -7.92 3.23 -13.63
N PRO A 558 -8.88 3.25 -14.56
CA PRO A 558 -8.75 2.58 -15.86
C PRO A 558 -7.64 3.24 -16.71
N PRO A 559 -7.05 2.51 -17.67
CA PRO A 559 -5.96 3.03 -18.50
C PRO A 559 -6.39 4.17 -19.43
N TYR A 560 -5.58 5.25 -19.54
CA TYR A 560 -5.83 6.43 -20.38
C TYR A 560 -5.13 6.31 -21.74
N ILE A 561 -5.49 5.31 -22.51
CA ILE A 561 -4.87 4.99 -23.80
C ILE A 561 -5.82 5.42 -24.93
N ARG A 562 -5.32 6.18 -25.89
CA ARG A 562 -6.08 6.56 -27.08
C ARG A 562 -6.22 5.35 -28.02
N ILE A 563 -7.36 5.23 -28.70
CA ILE A 563 -7.62 4.12 -29.62
C ILE A 563 -6.63 4.10 -30.80
N GLN A 564 -6.07 5.27 -31.19
CA GLN A 564 -5.02 5.33 -32.21
C GLN A 564 -3.76 4.57 -31.78
N GLY A 565 -3.37 4.69 -30.47
CA GLY A 565 -2.27 3.92 -29.94
C GLY A 565 -2.52 2.42 -29.99
N LEU A 566 -3.76 1.99 -29.69
CA LEU A 566 -4.16 0.61 -29.81
C LEU A 566 -4.17 0.15 -31.30
N GLN A 567 -4.58 1.02 -32.22
CA GLN A 567 -4.58 0.74 -33.64
C GLN A 567 -3.17 0.55 -34.23
N GLU A 568 -2.16 1.18 -33.64
CA GLU A 568 -0.75 0.94 -34.02
C GLU A 568 -0.21 -0.39 -33.46
N ASP A 569 -0.58 -0.75 -32.26
CA ASP A 569 -0.03 -1.91 -31.53
C ASP A 569 -0.85 -3.19 -31.75
N SER A 570 -2.17 -3.08 -31.97
CA SER A 570 -3.11 -4.19 -32.08
C SER A 570 -4.31 -3.80 -32.96
N PRO A 571 -4.07 -3.51 -34.26
CA PRO A 571 -5.12 -3.01 -35.19
C PRO A 571 -6.32 -3.94 -35.31
N GLU A 572 -6.12 -5.23 -35.12
CA GLU A 572 -7.15 -6.26 -35.20
C GLU A 572 -8.18 -6.22 -34.06
N GLN A 573 -7.84 -5.60 -32.90
CA GLN A 573 -8.75 -5.47 -31.76
C GLN A 573 -9.74 -4.31 -31.93
N VAL A 574 -9.34 -3.26 -32.63
CA VAL A 574 -10.13 -2.02 -32.76
C VAL A 574 -11.52 -2.23 -33.41
N PRO A 575 -11.67 -2.99 -34.50
CA PRO A 575 -12.98 -3.28 -35.06
C PRO A 575 -13.92 -4.02 -34.11
N TYR A 576 -13.39 -4.99 -33.36
CA TYR A 576 -14.14 -5.71 -32.33
C TYR A 576 -14.65 -4.77 -31.24
N LEU A 577 -13.75 -3.96 -30.65
CA LEU A 577 -14.12 -3.01 -29.61
C LEU A 577 -15.18 -2.02 -30.05
N LYS A 578 -15.07 -1.48 -31.29
CA LYS A 578 -16.07 -0.58 -31.89
C LYS A 578 -17.41 -1.26 -32.16
N SER A 579 -17.42 -2.54 -32.44
CA SER A 579 -18.67 -3.30 -32.62
C SER A 579 -19.33 -3.69 -31.29
N LYS A 580 -18.51 -3.93 -30.24
CA LYS A 580 -18.96 -4.43 -28.94
C LYS A 580 -19.47 -3.35 -27.99
N TYR A 581 -18.88 -2.15 -28.05
CA TYR A 581 -19.15 -1.06 -27.12
C TYR A 581 -19.86 0.12 -27.82
N GLU A 582 -21.01 0.54 -27.27
CA GLU A 582 -21.72 1.74 -27.74
C GLU A 582 -20.85 2.98 -27.59
N SER A 583 -20.12 3.08 -26.45
CA SER A 583 -19.19 4.17 -26.14
C SER A 583 -18.04 4.30 -27.17
N ALA A 584 -17.78 3.25 -27.94
CA ALA A 584 -16.69 3.18 -28.92
C ALA A 584 -17.10 3.40 -30.38
N LYS A 585 -18.39 3.57 -30.67
CA LYS A 585 -18.92 3.58 -32.08
C LYS A 585 -18.45 4.74 -32.93
N SER A 586 -18.13 5.89 -32.35
CA SER A 586 -17.72 7.09 -33.08
C SER A 586 -16.47 7.75 -32.56
N GLY A 587 -15.69 8.34 -33.45
CA GLY A 587 -14.58 9.21 -33.13
C GLY A 587 -13.26 8.52 -32.67
N ASN A 588 -12.36 9.35 -32.24
CA ASN A 588 -11.06 8.97 -31.68
C ASN A 588 -11.18 8.89 -30.15
N ILE A 589 -11.62 7.76 -29.66
CA ILE A 589 -11.92 7.53 -28.24
C ILE A 589 -10.69 7.19 -27.43
N ASP A 590 -10.76 7.44 -26.13
CA ASP A 590 -9.86 6.91 -25.13
C ASP A 590 -10.47 5.63 -24.50
N ILE A 591 -9.65 4.63 -24.21
CA ILE A 591 -10.11 3.30 -23.75
C ILE A 591 -10.93 3.39 -22.45
N TYR A 592 -10.65 4.36 -21.57
CA TYR A 592 -11.36 4.50 -20.30
C TYR A 592 -12.88 4.69 -20.45
N VAL A 593 -13.38 5.21 -21.58
CA VAL A 593 -14.84 5.33 -21.80
C VAL A 593 -15.51 3.96 -21.98
N MET A 594 -14.78 2.97 -22.53
CA MET A 594 -15.26 1.59 -22.59
C MET A 594 -15.26 0.93 -21.22
N PHE A 595 -14.32 1.30 -20.32
CA PHE A 595 -14.35 0.85 -18.94
C PHE A 595 -15.54 1.40 -18.16
N LEU A 596 -16.04 2.61 -18.47
CA LEU A 596 -17.29 3.13 -17.89
C LEU A 596 -18.49 2.26 -18.33
N GLU A 597 -18.59 1.96 -19.62
CA GLU A 597 -19.64 1.07 -20.14
C GLU A 597 -19.50 -0.35 -19.56
N LYS A 598 -18.27 -0.89 -19.49
CA LYS A 598 -18.01 -2.19 -18.88
C LYS A 598 -18.41 -2.22 -17.39
N ALA A 599 -18.13 -1.17 -16.64
CA ALA A 599 -18.55 -1.07 -15.24
C ALA A 599 -20.08 -1.19 -15.11
N LEU A 600 -20.84 -0.48 -15.95
CA LEU A 600 -22.30 -0.62 -15.99
C LEU A 600 -22.76 -2.03 -16.37
N GLN A 601 -22.04 -2.74 -17.25
CA GLN A 601 -22.37 -4.11 -17.64
C GLN A 601 -22.15 -5.13 -16.52
N ILE A 602 -21.07 -4.99 -15.75
CA ILE A 602 -20.68 -5.98 -14.72
C ILE A 602 -21.24 -5.68 -13.31
N MET A 603 -21.78 -4.46 -13.07
CA MET A 603 -22.46 -4.14 -11.81
C MET A 603 -23.82 -4.82 -11.70
N ASN A 604 -24.19 -5.23 -10.49
CA ASN A 604 -25.55 -5.63 -10.16
C ASN A 604 -26.51 -4.39 -10.11
N ARG A 605 -27.79 -4.62 -9.92
CA ARG A 605 -28.81 -3.57 -9.98
C ARG A 605 -28.58 -2.44 -8.96
N THR A 606 -28.05 -2.71 -7.77
CA THR A 606 -27.77 -1.74 -6.71
C THR A 606 -26.30 -1.37 -6.64
N GLY A 607 -25.52 -1.73 -7.65
CA GLY A 607 -24.08 -1.56 -7.70
C GLY A 607 -23.67 -0.10 -7.77
N LEU A 608 -22.56 0.20 -7.08
CA LEU A 608 -21.91 1.51 -7.05
C LEU A 608 -20.59 1.47 -7.81
N HIS A 609 -20.32 2.55 -8.53
CA HIS A 609 -19.08 2.72 -9.27
C HIS A 609 -18.32 3.95 -8.78
N GLY A 610 -16.99 3.88 -8.76
CA GLY A 610 -16.11 5.01 -8.46
C GLY A 610 -14.77 4.90 -9.16
N TYR A 611 -14.52 5.77 -10.13
CA TYR A 611 -13.24 5.87 -10.85
C TYR A 611 -12.61 7.25 -10.69
N ILE A 612 -11.28 7.30 -10.77
CA ILE A 612 -10.57 8.49 -11.20
C ILE A 612 -10.31 8.36 -12.70
N LEU A 613 -10.64 9.39 -13.47
CA LEU A 613 -10.50 9.37 -14.92
C LEU A 613 -10.42 10.79 -15.51
N PRO A 614 -9.95 10.94 -16.76
CA PRO A 614 -9.93 12.24 -17.45
C PRO A 614 -11.34 12.81 -17.63
N HIS A 615 -11.53 14.08 -17.27
CA HIS A 615 -12.83 14.75 -17.42
C HIS A 615 -13.15 15.16 -18.86
N LYS A 616 -12.19 14.99 -19.80
CA LYS A 616 -12.31 15.47 -21.18
C LYS A 616 -13.54 14.92 -21.93
N PHE A 617 -14.01 13.69 -21.59
CA PHE A 617 -15.18 13.09 -22.22
C PHE A 617 -16.49 13.88 -21.98
N PHE A 618 -16.55 14.78 -20.99
CA PHE A 618 -17.70 15.65 -20.79
C PHE A 618 -17.88 16.68 -21.88
N GLN A 619 -16.80 17.13 -22.52
CA GLN A 619 -16.82 18.24 -23.48
C GLN A 619 -16.46 17.83 -24.90
N ALA A 620 -15.65 16.78 -25.06
CA ALA A 620 -15.17 16.35 -26.36
C ALA A 620 -16.21 15.51 -27.12
N ASP A 621 -16.18 15.58 -28.44
CA ASP A 621 -17.11 14.85 -29.35
C ASP A 621 -17.04 13.34 -29.15
N PHE A 622 -15.86 12.77 -28.88
CA PHE A 622 -15.71 11.34 -28.66
C PHE A 622 -16.48 10.84 -27.41
N GLY A 623 -16.82 11.75 -26.51
CA GLY A 623 -17.58 11.43 -25.30
C GLY A 623 -19.10 11.36 -25.52
N GLU A 624 -19.63 11.74 -26.69
CA GLU A 624 -21.07 11.83 -26.94
C GLU A 624 -21.80 10.52 -26.64
N ASN A 625 -21.29 9.40 -27.16
CA ASN A 625 -21.94 8.10 -26.98
C ASN A 625 -21.95 7.65 -25.51
N VAL A 626 -20.85 7.80 -24.79
CA VAL A 626 -20.80 7.43 -23.37
C VAL A 626 -21.67 8.36 -22.52
N ARG A 627 -21.72 9.68 -22.84
CA ARG A 627 -22.64 10.61 -22.18
C ARG A 627 -24.11 10.21 -22.42
N SER A 628 -24.46 9.87 -23.67
CA SER A 628 -25.82 9.41 -24.01
C SER A 628 -26.19 8.12 -23.27
N LEU A 629 -25.25 7.17 -23.19
CA LEU A 629 -25.45 5.92 -22.45
C LEU A 629 -25.73 6.17 -20.97
N ILE A 630 -24.90 6.98 -20.32
CA ILE A 630 -24.99 7.28 -18.90
C ILE A 630 -26.23 8.12 -18.58
N ALA A 631 -26.57 9.10 -19.44
CA ALA A 631 -27.75 9.95 -19.26
C ALA A 631 -29.07 9.17 -19.44
N LYS A 632 -29.12 8.20 -20.35
CA LYS A 632 -30.30 7.35 -20.57
C LYS A 632 -30.76 6.64 -19.28
N ASP A 633 -29.81 6.13 -18.52
CA ASP A 633 -30.09 5.38 -17.29
C ASP A 633 -29.96 6.27 -16.02
N LYS A 634 -29.73 7.59 -16.22
CA LYS A 634 -29.50 8.56 -15.12
C LYS A 634 -28.43 8.08 -14.12
N SER A 635 -27.41 7.40 -14.62
CA SER A 635 -26.47 6.66 -13.77
C SER A 635 -25.47 7.54 -13.00
N ILE A 636 -25.32 8.84 -13.32
CA ILE A 636 -24.38 9.72 -12.63
C ILE A 636 -24.90 10.05 -11.24
N ARG A 637 -24.12 9.73 -10.21
CA ARG A 637 -24.38 10.06 -8.83
C ARG A 637 -23.59 11.28 -8.35
N ARG A 638 -22.28 11.29 -8.63
CA ARG A 638 -21.37 12.34 -8.13
C ARG A 638 -20.21 12.58 -9.06
N VAL A 639 -19.81 13.86 -9.17
CA VAL A 639 -18.59 14.28 -9.87
C VAL A 639 -17.81 15.23 -8.98
N VAL A 640 -16.53 14.93 -8.77
CA VAL A 640 -15.58 15.80 -8.05
C VAL A 640 -14.49 16.22 -9.01
N SER A 641 -14.50 17.48 -9.44
CA SER A 641 -13.60 18.02 -10.44
C SER A 641 -12.36 18.65 -9.79
N PHE A 642 -11.19 18.24 -10.23
CA PHE A 642 -9.92 18.88 -9.85
C PHE A 642 -9.54 20.05 -10.76
N LYS A 643 -10.40 20.41 -11.70
CA LYS A 643 -10.15 21.47 -12.71
C LYS A 643 -8.82 21.23 -13.44
N GLU A 644 -7.97 22.26 -13.45
CA GLU A 644 -6.64 22.22 -14.08
C GLU A 644 -5.52 21.69 -13.17
N LYS A 645 -5.87 21.27 -11.95
CA LYS A 645 -4.88 20.73 -11.03
C LYS A 645 -4.49 19.31 -11.45
N GLN A 646 -3.21 19.11 -11.67
CA GLN A 646 -2.66 17.77 -11.96
C GLN A 646 -2.62 16.94 -10.67
N ILE A 647 -3.20 15.74 -10.72
CA ILE A 647 -3.17 14.77 -9.62
C ILE A 647 -1.95 13.85 -9.73
N PHE A 648 -1.58 13.50 -10.96
CA PHE A 648 -0.45 12.63 -11.23
C PHE A 648 0.77 13.45 -11.63
N GLU A 649 1.93 13.16 -11.02
CA GLU A 649 3.21 13.75 -11.42
C GLU A 649 3.50 13.40 -12.91
N ASN A 650 3.92 14.38 -13.68
CA ASN A 650 4.27 14.25 -15.11
C ASN A 650 3.11 13.92 -16.07
N ALA A 651 1.85 13.90 -15.61
CA ALA A 651 0.70 13.73 -16.50
C ALA A 651 0.22 15.09 -17.04
N THR A 652 -0.11 15.13 -18.32
CA THR A 652 -0.77 16.31 -18.95
C THR A 652 -2.29 16.25 -18.89
N THR A 653 -2.84 15.27 -18.15
CA THR A 653 -4.27 14.94 -18.15
C THR A 653 -4.93 15.50 -16.89
N TYR A 654 -5.99 16.27 -17.07
CA TYR A 654 -6.84 16.74 -15.98
C TYR A 654 -7.91 15.70 -15.67
N THR A 655 -8.05 15.36 -14.41
CA THR A 655 -8.89 14.26 -13.94
C THR A 655 -10.04 14.73 -13.06
N CYS A 656 -11.03 13.86 -12.89
CA CYS A 656 -12.10 13.98 -11.91
C CYS A 656 -12.34 12.64 -11.22
N LEU A 657 -12.99 12.66 -10.06
CA LEU A 657 -13.58 11.48 -9.47
C LEU A 657 -15.01 11.38 -9.98
N PHE A 658 -15.33 10.23 -10.53
CA PHE A 658 -16.59 9.99 -11.20
C PHE A 658 -17.31 8.80 -10.59
N PHE A 659 -18.52 9.04 -10.09
CA PHE A 659 -19.31 8.03 -9.41
C PHE A 659 -20.63 7.79 -10.16
N MET A 660 -20.96 6.51 -10.34
CA MET A 660 -22.23 6.09 -10.91
C MET A 660 -22.94 5.12 -9.95
N GLU A 661 -24.25 5.02 -10.11
CA GLU A 661 -25.08 3.96 -9.53
C GLU A 661 -25.98 3.33 -10.60
N LYS A 662 -26.13 2.01 -10.55
CA LYS A 662 -26.81 1.23 -11.60
C LYS A 662 -28.31 1.48 -11.66
N GLN A 663 -28.93 1.78 -10.53
CA GLN A 663 -30.37 2.03 -10.48
C GLN A 663 -30.79 3.43 -10.90
N GLY A 664 -29.83 4.32 -11.09
CA GLY A 664 -30.05 5.71 -11.47
C GLY A 664 -30.25 6.65 -10.25
N ALA A 665 -29.86 7.92 -10.42
CA ALA A 665 -29.98 9.00 -9.45
C ALA A 665 -30.80 10.15 -10.03
N ASP A 666 -31.69 10.75 -9.24
CA ASP A 666 -32.47 11.92 -9.67
C ASP A 666 -31.66 13.21 -9.63
N MET A 667 -30.62 13.25 -8.80
CA MET A 667 -29.77 14.40 -8.59
C MET A 667 -28.30 14.02 -8.70
N ILE A 668 -27.50 14.87 -9.31
CA ILE A 668 -26.03 14.73 -9.42
C ILE A 668 -25.39 15.66 -8.41
N GLU A 669 -24.57 15.10 -7.53
CA GLU A 669 -23.71 15.87 -6.62
C GLU A 669 -22.45 16.31 -7.38
N TYR A 670 -22.29 17.62 -7.57
CA TYR A 670 -21.13 18.20 -8.26
C TYR A 670 -20.32 19.10 -7.34
N SER A 671 -18.99 18.95 -7.36
CA SER A 671 -18.07 19.81 -6.62
C SER A 671 -16.82 20.11 -7.44
N GLU A 672 -16.29 21.33 -7.30
CA GLU A 672 -15.08 21.78 -7.99
C GLU A 672 -14.00 22.23 -7.00
N LEU A 673 -12.75 21.82 -7.27
CA LEU A 673 -11.59 22.18 -6.47
C LEU A 673 -11.45 23.71 -6.33
N ASP A 674 -11.36 24.14 -5.08
CA ASP A 674 -10.92 25.50 -4.73
C ASP A 674 -9.42 25.64 -5.09
N PRO A 675 -9.04 26.59 -5.94
CA PRO A 675 -7.65 26.78 -6.36
C PRO A 675 -6.66 27.01 -5.22
N GLN A 676 -7.14 27.48 -4.06
CA GLN A 676 -6.33 27.76 -2.87
C GLN A 676 -6.06 26.50 -2.03
N LYS A 677 -6.85 25.43 -2.19
CA LYS A 677 -6.69 24.19 -1.46
C LYS A 677 -5.84 23.18 -2.25
N SER A 678 -5.10 22.34 -1.54
CA SER A 678 -4.53 21.14 -2.15
C SER A 678 -5.66 20.14 -2.45
N PRO A 679 -5.49 19.20 -3.40
CA PRO A 679 -6.50 18.16 -3.67
C PRO A 679 -6.88 17.33 -2.45
N GLU A 680 -5.93 17.04 -1.57
CA GLU A 680 -6.17 16.29 -0.34
C GLU A 680 -7.00 17.09 0.68
N GLU A 681 -6.67 18.35 0.89
CA GLU A 681 -7.45 19.27 1.77
C GLU A 681 -8.87 19.48 1.24
N TYR A 682 -9.00 19.62 -0.07
CA TYR A 682 -10.29 19.77 -0.73
C TYR A 682 -11.21 18.56 -0.51
N LEU A 683 -10.70 17.34 -0.62
CA LEU A 683 -11.51 16.14 -0.41
C LEU A 683 -11.99 15.94 1.05
N LYS A 684 -11.37 16.63 2.01
CA LYS A 684 -11.80 16.62 3.42
C LYS A 684 -12.97 17.55 3.72
N ASP A 685 -13.15 18.59 2.89
CA ASP A 685 -14.14 19.67 3.10
C ASP A 685 -14.81 20.07 1.78
N LEU A 686 -15.67 19.16 1.27
CA LEU A 686 -16.37 19.32 0.01
C LEU A 686 -17.72 20.02 0.17
N CYS A 687 -17.94 21.03 -0.68
CA CYS A 687 -19.25 21.61 -0.89
C CYS A 687 -19.84 21.09 -2.20
N PHE A 688 -21.04 20.53 -2.17
CA PHE A 688 -21.71 20.01 -3.35
C PHE A 688 -22.83 20.91 -3.84
N TYR A 689 -22.92 21.03 -5.16
CA TYR A 689 -24.05 21.57 -5.88
C TYR A 689 -24.87 20.38 -6.39
N ASN A 690 -26.20 20.44 -6.17
CA ASN A 690 -27.09 19.44 -6.69
C ASN A 690 -27.61 19.87 -8.07
N LEU A 691 -27.40 19.04 -9.07
CA LEU A 691 -27.84 19.24 -10.44
C LEU A 691 -28.92 18.18 -10.77
N GLU A 692 -29.93 18.56 -11.56
CA GLU A 692 -30.88 17.55 -12.07
C GLU A 692 -30.17 16.59 -13.04
N SER A 693 -30.46 15.30 -12.91
CA SER A 693 -29.82 14.22 -13.67
C SER A 693 -30.39 14.09 -15.09
#